data_6b8754ee1e999acca5f74578ebd343d9
#
_entry.id   6b8754ee1e999acca5f74578ebd343d9
#
_cell.length_a   1.000
_cell.length_b   1.000
_cell.length_c   1.000
_cell.angle_alpha   90.00
_cell.angle_beta   90.00
_cell.angle_gamma   90.00
#
_symmetry.space_group_name_H-M   'P 1'
#
loop_
_entity.id
_entity.type
_entity.pdbx_description
1 polymer ?
#
loop_
_entity_poly.entity_id
_entity_poly.type
_entity_poly.pdbx_seq_one_letter_code
_entity_poly.pdbx_strand_id
1 'polypeptide(L)'
;MKPVYAILILLSLISMMTPCFIQAEGTKQVMPNSTNGTGLIVSTTTTFPLGNVGSYLNCPVDDRIYFHISNYQTETLYYGFNWETLSPATPITTYTDVYMNVYDPNGNAVPGSPFLLNSTAGQAGFISTYIQGIQGPKIGGVPTTGYVPGVIPPYMNGDYYVTFYRSDNGGVTHITGGESMLSKYFDLTVAAGNVRETGRVHCNEWALSVYNPASNDIQDPLTPTNAEFFGYTADSCTIKVSFPSTGFEPLSYIVAFNSFGCQNTGNWPSDRQSIVLQNLVAPYLTGGYLVFLNPPDPSVYPTSSIPNPPVLLNPVISGCPPGPYNVRFSAPQAGDYYLLFDLNGITGYQPNSADIWIELDNQSPGIITYAWNGLNGLGNPVPANTSFPITFSFRKGRINIPIYDDELNIYGFNVSGVSPAGAVSTNPTLYWDDTLLYNAGTDCSSNNNNYTGSGYDNSILGVTPAPVGNPTIGRAWNGNGNPTNVIPAPAVYYSGTPNDSDNVQCNDFGNARLINTWAWGIVLNSTQTLTLTCVDVSGTVWDDADGSAKGAFTNIRTNNEQGTNAGNDLYASLVDPVSGDVVASVAVSATGTYTFNNVPVNSSGMEIYLSTTSGTVGSLPPATGLPSDWVNTSPLIHTFNAGTANVTGIDFGIEQLPNSNNQNYTIGTPTLNSYLTLNEAGTVADPGPLSGSDPEDGTLGSGDTVAITSVPTNNEQLYYNGKLVTNNTIIIGYNPALLQIKFTDVNEVITSFTYAFIDAAGEEDPTPATYTINMSVDLSSTLSSFTGQTTDAGNMLNWTSYDETSATRFTMQRSPDGVNFTAIASVAGTGNGATVNHTFIDKDPLPNTLNYYRLEWTDGAGDVAYSNIVTLNGSSVSTFLGLVPNPFRDEVTVQLTLPQTEPVAVRVLDSRGMLLRQIQYQGVKGSNSIEVNGLSNLPVSIYFIQVVLPDQTFVKKAFNTR
;
A
#
# COMPACT_ATOMS: atom_id res chain seq x y z
N MET A 1 -6.35 -65.83 20.58
CA MET A 1 -6.43 -64.50 20.00
C MET A 1 -5.96 -64.44 18.51
N LYS A 2 -6.43 -65.35 17.65
CA LYS A 2 -6.07 -65.39 16.23
C LYS A 2 -7.20 -65.53 15.20
N PRO A 3 -8.48 -65.49 15.53
CA PRO A 3 -9.49 -65.39 14.47
C PRO A 3 -10.12 -64.00 14.31
N VAL A 4 -9.86 -63.02 15.19
CA VAL A 4 -10.51 -61.69 15.10
C VAL A 4 -9.85 -60.79 14.04
N TYR A 5 -8.55 -60.96 13.79
CA TYR A 5 -7.85 -60.15 12.77
C TYR A 5 -8.18 -60.55 11.34
N ALA A 6 -8.51 -61.81 11.08
CA ALA A 6 -8.86 -62.28 9.74
C ALA A 6 -10.28 -61.80 9.32
N ILE A 7 -11.17 -61.62 10.27
CA ILE A 7 -12.53 -61.08 10.00
C ILE A 7 -12.51 -59.58 9.81
N LEU A 8 -11.64 -58.82 10.50
CA LEU A 8 -11.48 -57.38 10.31
C LEU A 8 -10.79 -57.05 8.97
N ILE A 9 -9.86 -57.86 8.50
CA ILE A 9 -9.25 -57.69 7.18
C ILE A 9 -10.23 -58.06 6.06
N LEU A 10 -11.10 -59.08 6.29
CA LEU A 10 -12.13 -59.42 5.31
C LEU A 10 -13.25 -58.39 5.26
N LEU A 11 -13.63 -57.76 6.37
CA LEU A 11 -14.58 -56.65 6.43
C LEU A 11 -14.00 -55.36 5.88
N SER A 12 -12.70 -55.10 6.01
CA SER A 12 -12.06 -53.93 5.38
C SER A 12 -11.85 -54.13 3.86
N LEU A 13 -11.73 -55.35 3.38
CA LEU A 13 -11.71 -55.65 1.95
C LEU A 13 -13.13 -55.66 1.34
N ILE A 14 -14.19 -55.94 2.11
CA ILE A 14 -15.58 -55.86 1.63
C ILE A 14 -16.06 -54.38 1.61
N SER A 15 -15.51 -53.51 2.44
CA SER A 15 -15.84 -52.10 2.42
C SER A 15 -15.15 -51.31 1.26
N MET A 16 -14.19 -51.91 0.56
CA MET A 16 -13.55 -51.35 -0.62
C MET A 16 -14.13 -51.80 -1.94
N MET A 17 -15.16 -52.70 -1.93
CA MET A 17 -15.98 -52.92 -3.06
C MET A 17 -17.22 -52.03 -2.99
N THR A 18 -17.04 -50.72 -3.10
CA THR A 18 -18.10 -49.85 -3.63
C THR A 18 -18.43 -50.36 -5.03
N PRO A 19 -19.71 -50.61 -5.33
CA PRO A 19 -20.08 -50.99 -6.72
C PRO A 19 -19.53 -49.85 -7.56
N CYS A 20 -18.71 -50.19 -8.54
CA CYS A 20 -18.28 -49.26 -9.60
C CYS A 20 -19.58 -48.91 -10.33
N PHE A 21 -20.26 -47.84 -9.85
CA PHE A 21 -21.42 -47.32 -10.56
C PHE A 21 -20.94 -46.86 -11.93
N ILE A 22 -21.46 -47.46 -12.94
CA ILE A 22 -21.25 -47.12 -14.31
C ILE A 22 -21.64 -45.63 -14.46
N GLN A 23 -20.65 -44.75 -14.57
CA GLN A 23 -20.89 -43.29 -14.65
C GLN A 23 -20.77 -42.82 -16.07
N ALA A 24 -21.91 -42.49 -16.66
CA ALA A 24 -22.00 -41.68 -17.86
C ALA A 24 -21.70 -40.22 -17.52
N GLU A 25 -21.32 -39.38 -18.50
CA GLU A 25 -21.15 -37.95 -18.30
C GLU A 25 -22.18 -37.20 -19.17
N GLY A 26 -23.31 -36.87 -18.57
CA GLY A 26 -24.43 -36.22 -19.26
C GLY A 26 -25.76 -36.33 -18.49
N THR A 27 -26.75 -36.90 -19.10
CA THR A 27 -28.13 -37.05 -18.56
C THR A 27 -28.15 -37.55 -17.12
N LYS A 28 -27.27 -38.47 -16.76
CA LYS A 28 -27.23 -39.02 -15.41
C LYS A 28 -27.01 -37.97 -14.30
N GLN A 29 -26.18 -36.97 -14.58
CA GLN A 29 -25.80 -35.95 -13.62
C GLN A 29 -26.80 -34.79 -13.55
N VAL A 30 -27.37 -34.44 -14.71
CA VAL A 30 -28.32 -33.33 -14.82
C VAL A 30 -29.77 -33.77 -14.60
N MET A 31 -30.04 -35.05 -14.77
CA MET A 31 -31.36 -35.67 -14.61
C MET A 31 -31.24 -37.00 -13.86
N PRO A 32 -30.85 -37.04 -12.61
CA PRO A 32 -30.60 -38.31 -11.88
C PRO A 32 -31.87 -39.12 -11.58
N ASN A 33 -33.03 -38.56 -11.75
CA ASN A 33 -34.30 -39.24 -11.63
C ASN A 33 -35.22 -38.97 -12.85
N SER A 34 -36.21 -39.84 -13.06
CA SER A 34 -37.09 -39.72 -14.21
C SER A 34 -38.26 -38.76 -14.06
N THR A 35 -38.39 -38.11 -12.93
CA THR A 35 -39.52 -37.22 -12.63
C THR A 35 -39.26 -35.78 -13.05
N ASN A 36 -38.02 -35.40 -13.05
CA ASN A 36 -37.57 -34.05 -13.37
C ASN A 36 -36.72 -34.08 -14.64
N GLY A 37 -37.22 -33.54 -15.74
CA GLY A 37 -36.50 -33.49 -17.02
C GLY A 37 -35.53 -32.32 -17.07
N THR A 38 -34.27 -32.61 -17.39
CA THR A 38 -33.27 -31.58 -17.65
C THR A 38 -32.41 -32.04 -18.83
N GLY A 39 -32.32 -31.21 -19.85
CA GLY A 39 -31.56 -31.50 -21.06
C GLY A 39 -30.62 -30.38 -21.47
N LEU A 40 -29.67 -30.72 -22.34
CA LEU A 40 -28.72 -29.76 -22.89
C LEU A 40 -29.45 -28.91 -23.94
N ILE A 41 -29.33 -27.58 -23.77
CA ILE A 41 -29.88 -26.61 -24.72
C ILE A 41 -28.81 -26.07 -25.64
N VAL A 42 -29.14 -25.88 -26.89
CA VAL A 42 -28.30 -25.21 -27.86
C VAL A 42 -29.17 -24.24 -28.67
N SER A 43 -28.85 -22.98 -28.68
CA SER A 43 -29.65 -21.93 -29.28
C SER A 43 -28.82 -20.79 -29.86
N THR A 44 -29.27 -20.27 -31.00
CA THR A 44 -28.77 -19.06 -31.65
C THR A 44 -29.79 -17.92 -31.60
N THR A 45 -30.92 -18.13 -30.92
CA THR A 45 -32.02 -17.15 -30.92
C THR A 45 -31.83 -16.08 -29.88
N THR A 46 -32.31 -14.88 -30.20
CA THR A 46 -32.44 -13.78 -29.26
C THR A 46 -33.57 -13.99 -28.24
N THR A 47 -34.29 -15.12 -28.34
CA THR A 47 -35.37 -15.47 -27.41
C THR A 47 -34.84 -15.79 -26.02
N PHE A 48 -33.61 -16.24 -25.94
CA PHE A 48 -32.87 -16.40 -24.68
C PHE A 48 -32.00 -15.15 -24.46
N PRO A 49 -32.09 -14.50 -23.36
CA PRO A 49 -31.38 -13.22 -23.11
C PRO A 49 -29.86 -13.31 -23.23
N LEU A 50 -29.30 -14.51 -23.17
CA LEU A 50 -27.85 -14.77 -23.23
C LEU A 50 -27.31 -14.99 -24.66
N GLY A 51 -28.12 -14.86 -25.71
CA GLY A 51 -27.65 -15.03 -27.09
C GLY A 51 -27.41 -16.48 -27.46
N ASN A 52 -26.21 -16.83 -27.90
CA ASN A 52 -25.85 -18.23 -28.20
C ASN A 52 -25.72 -19.00 -26.88
N VAL A 53 -26.54 -20.02 -26.71
CA VAL A 53 -26.58 -20.85 -25.51
C VAL A 53 -26.13 -22.26 -25.87
N GLY A 54 -25.18 -22.78 -25.07
CA GLY A 54 -24.61 -24.11 -25.34
C GLY A 54 -23.65 -24.16 -26.53
N SER A 55 -23.28 -25.37 -26.94
CA SER A 55 -22.23 -25.63 -27.91
C SER A 55 -22.68 -25.53 -29.38
N TYR A 56 -23.31 -24.42 -29.76
CA TYR A 56 -23.66 -24.18 -31.17
C TYR A 56 -22.40 -23.88 -32.02
N LEU A 57 -22.47 -24.05 -33.35
CA LEU A 57 -21.34 -23.99 -34.28
C LEU A 57 -20.40 -22.80 -34.10
N ASN A 58 -20.92 -21.62 -33.80
CA ASN A 58 -20.15 -20.40 -33.61
C ASN A 58 -20.13 -19.96 -32.13
N CYS A 59 -20.28 -20.92 -31.21
CA CYS A 59 -20.29 -20.62 -29.78
C CYS A 59 -18.96 -20.03 -29.32
N PRO A 60 -18.98 -19.12 -28.33
CA PRO A 60 -17.78 -18.68 -27.60
C PRO A 60 -16.99 -19.84 -27.00
N VAL A 61 -15.75 -19.62 -26.66
CA VAL A 61 -14.88 -20.63 -26.03
C VAL A 61 -15.51 -21.21 -24.77
N ASP A 62 -16.19 -20.36 -23.98
CA ASP A 62 -16.80 -20.75 -22.72
C ASP A 62 -18.02 -21.68 -22.89
N ASP A 63 -18.73 -21.60 -24.00
CA ASP A 63 -19.90 -22.46 -24.31
C ASP A 63 -19.54 -23.80 -24.95
N ARG A 64 -18.27 -24.06 -25.21
CA ARG A 64 -17.83 -25.30 -25.84
C ARG A 64 -17.81 -26.45 -24.85
N ILE A 65 -18.29 -27.60 -25.23
CA ILE A 65 -18.15 -28.83 -24.45
C ILE A 65 -16.81 -29.47 -24.80
N TYR A 66 -15.94 -29.53 -23.81
CA TYR A 66 -14.62 -30.16 -23.93
C TYR A 66 -14.61 -31.56 -23.36
N PHE A 67 -13.73 -32.40 -23.88
CA PHE A 67 -13.38 -33.68 -23.29
C PHE A 67 -11.88 -33.91 -23.39
N HIS A 68 -11.28 -34.38 -22.30
CA HIS A 68 -9.85 -34.60 -22.21
C HIS A 68 -9.46 -36.00 -22.60
N ILE A 69 -8.47 -36.14 -23.50
CA ILE A 69 -7.81 -37.38 -23.86
C ILE A 69 -6.38 -37.38 -23.32
N SER A 70 -6.11 -38.25 -22.36
CA SER A 70 -4.78 -38.40 -21.76
C SER A 70 -3.90 -39.33 -22.57
N ASN A 71 -4.50 -40.36 -23.19
CA ASN A 71 -3.79 -41.34 -24.02
C ASN A 71 -4.64 -41.75 -25.22
N TYR A 72 -4.44 -41.11 -26.39
CA TYR A 72 -5.18 -41.35 -27.60
C TYR A 72 -5.03 -42.77 -28.14
N GLN A 73 -4.01 -43.53 -27.73
CA GLN A 73 -3.82 -44.92 -28.16
C GLN A 73 -4.74 -45.91 -27.45
N THR A 74 -5.25 -45.57 -26.32
CA THR A 74 -6.08 -46.43 -25.47
C THR A 74 -7.45 -45.86 -25.16
N GLU A 75 -7.60 -44.54 -25.23
CA GLU A 75 -8.86 -43.85 -24.94
C GLU A 75 -9.66 -43.56 -26.19
N THR A 76 -10.98 -43.58 -26.08
CA THR A 76 -11.94 -43.33 -27.16
C THR A 76 -13.10 -42.52 -26.59
N LEU A 77 -13.62 -41.57 -27.40
CA LEU A 77 -14.86 -40.87 -27.08
C LEU A 77 -16.05 -41.67 -27.54
N TYR A 78 -16.97 -41.91 -26.66
CA TYR A 78 -18.28 -42.47 -26.90
C TYR A 78 -19.34 -41.39 -26.67
N TYR A 79 -20.31 -41.27 -27.62
CA TYR A 79 -21.33 -40.26 -27.53
C TYR A 79 -22.72 -40.78 -27.84
N GLY A 80 -23.73 -40.08 -27.27
CA GLY A 80 -25.12 -40.27 -27.60
C GLY A 80 -25.96 -39.05 -27.31
N PHE A 81 -26.94 -38.80 -28.19
CA PHE A 81 -27.83 -37.65 -28.08
C PHE A 81 -29.26 -38.01 -28.48
N ASN A 82 -30.22 -37.17 -28.02
CA ASN A 82 -31.59 -37.17 -28.50
C ASN A 82 -32.04 -35.72 -28.69
N TRP A 83 -31.98 -35.20 -29.87
CA TRP A 83 -32.29 -33.83 -30.22
C TRP A 83 -33.77 -33.66 -30.60
N GLU A 84 -34.43 -32.71 -29.92
CA GLU A 84 -35.84 -32.40 -30.11
C GLU A 84 -36.05 -30.90 -30.32
N THR A 85 -37.20 -30.53 -30.88
CA THR A 85 -37.57 -29.10 -30.99
C THR A 85 -37.76 -28.51 -29.62
N LEU A 86 -37.19 -27.35 -29.39
CA LEU A 86 -37.42 -26.53 -28.22
C LEU A 86 -38.57 -25.56 -28.54
N SER A 87 -39.80 -25.96 -28.30
CA SER A 87 -40.96 -25.10 -28.55
C SER A 87 -42.15 -25.50 -27.69
N PRO A 88 -42.79 -24.52 -27.06
CA PRO A 88 -44.01 -24.75 -26.21
C PRO A 88 -45.31 -24.98 -27.00
N ALA A 89 -45.34 -24.67 -28.29
CA ALA A 89 -46.60 -24.56 -29.04
C ALA A 89 -46.81 -25.59 -30.14
N THR A 90 -45.88 -26.51 -30.39
CA THR A 90 -45.94 -27.52 -31.47
C THR A 90 -45.64 -28.92 -30.95
N PRO A 91 -46.19 -29.97 -31.53
CA PRO A 91 -45.78 -31.32 -31.12
C PRO A 91 -44.27 -31.44 -31.25
N ILE A 92 -43.64 -31.94 -30.15
CA ILE A 92 -42.20 -32.21 -30.13
C ILE A 92 -41.81 -33.09 -31.29
N THR A 93 -40.86 -32.64 -32.04
CA THR A 93 -40.35 -33.37 -33.19
C THR A 93 -38.87 -33.67 -32.96
N THR A 94 -38.47 -34.93 -33.11
CA THR A 94 -37.06 -35.31 -33.08
C THR A 94 -36.38 -34.76 -34.35
N TYR A 95 -35.28 -34.08 -34.18
CA TYR A 95 -34.48 -33.59 -35.29
C TYR A 95 -33.71 -34.72 -35.96
N THR A 96 -33.70 -34.74 -37.30
CA THR A 96 -32.99 -35.72 -38.13
C THR A 96 -31.80 -35.14 -38.87
N ASP A 97 -31.56 -33.87 -38.70
CA ASP A 97 -30.62 -33.07 -39.48
C ASP A 97 -29.59 -32.34 -38.61
N VAL A 98 -29.34 -32.85 -37.38
CA VAL A 98 -28.35 -32.29 -36.44
C VAL A 98 -26.99 -32.91 -36.71
N TYR A 99 -26.00 -32.04 -36.81
CA TYR A 99 -24.60 -32.39 -37.03
C TYR A 99 -23.76 -31.94 -35.81
N MET A 100 -22.76 -32.78 -35.50
CA MET A 100 -21.76 -32.50 -34.47
C MET A 100 -20.40 -32.31 -35.14
N ASN A 101 -19.78 -31.14 -34.94
CA ASN A 101 -18.38 -30.97 -35.22
C ASN A 101 -17.57 -31.40 -34.00
N VAL A 102 -16.46 -32.07 -34.25
CA VAL A 102 -15.46 -32.39 -33.22
C VAL A 102 -14.14 -31.80 -33.66
N TYR A 103 -13.49 -31.11 -32.80
CA TYR A 103 -12.23 -30.42 -33.01
C TYR A 103 -11.14 -31.00 -32.12
N ASP A 104 -9.93 -31.12 -32.69
CA ASP A 104 -8.75 -31.55 -31.94
C ASP A 104 -8.22 -30.45 -31.02
N PRO A 105 -7.22 -30.72 -30.14
CA PRO A 105 -6.60 -29.72 -29.27
C PRO A 105 -5.97 -28.52 -30.00
N ASN A 106 -5.74 -28.64 -31.32
CA ASN A 106 -5.22 -27.53 -32.14
C ASN A 106 -6.34 -26.73 -32.84
N GLY A 107 -7.61 -27.10 -32.60
CA GLY A 107 -8.76 -26.46 -33.23
C GLY A 107 -9.06 -26.93 -34.66
N ASN A 108 -8.46 -28.03 -35.12
CA ASN A 108 -8.77 -28.61 -36.43
C ASN A 108 -9.90 -29.61 -36.30
N ALA A 109 -10.79 -29.63 -37.31
CA ALA A 109 -11.85 -30.64 -37.37
C ALA A 109 -11.25 -32.04 -37.47
N VAL A 110 -11.72 -32.98 -36.63
CA VAL A 110 -11.25 -34.37 -36.69
C VAL A 110 -11.72 -35.05 -37.95
N PRO A 111 -11.00 -36.08 -38.46
CA PRO A 111 -11.40 -36.83 -39.66
C PRO A 111 -12.82 -37.39 -39.56
N GLY A 112 -13.65 -37.11 -40.51
CA GLY A 112 -15.07 -37.51 -40.54
C GLY A 112 -16.03 -36.47 -39.97
N SER A 113 -15.56 -35.40 -39.37
CA SER A 113 -16.39 -34.27 -38.95
C SER A 113 -16.86 -33.46 -40.16
N PRO A 114 -18.11 -32.98 -40.21
CA PRO A 114 -19.14 -33.13 -39.18
C PRO A 114 -19.82 -34.50 -39.19
N PHE A 115 -20.23 -34.95 -38.01
CA PHE A 115 -20.96 -36.22 -37.84
C PHE A 115 -22.48 -35.97 -37.82
N LEU A 116 -23.24 -36.60 -38.71
CA LEU A 116 -24.70 -36.61 -38.60
C LEU A 116 -25.09 -37.43 -37.38
N LEU A 117 -25.89 -36.85 -36.50
CA LEU A 117 -26.39 -37.54 -35.32
C LEU A 117 -27.63 -38.35 -35.64
N ASN A 118 -27.62 -39.61 -35.28
CA ASN A 118 -28.76 -40.51 -35.50
C ASN A 118 -29.96 -40.10 -34.65
N SER A 119 -31.17 -40.34 -35.19
CA SER A 119 -32.45 -40.01 -34.57
C SER A 119 -33.40 -41.20 -34.43
N THR A 120 -32.91 -42.41 -34.67
CA THR A 120 -33.72 -43.63 -34.64
C THR A 120 -33.26 -44.58 -33.56
N ALA A 121 -34.20 -45.11 -32.79
CA ALA A 121 -33.91 -46.05 -31.70
C ALA A 121 -33.10 -47.27 -32.21
N GLY A 122 -32.06 -47.59 -31.43
CA GLY A 122 -31.15 -48.70 -31.74
C GLY A 122 -29.98 -48.37 -32.67
N GLN A 123 -29.97 -47.21 -33.32
CA GLN A 123 -28.82 -46.73 -34.07
C GLN A 123 -27.72 -46.18 -33.16
N ALA A 124 -26.49 -46.22 -33.67
CA ALA A 124 -25.32 -45.71 -32.94
C ALA A 124 -25.43 -44.22 -32.66
N GLY A 125 -25.19 -43.80 -31.41
CA GLY A 125 -25.23 -42.40 -31.01
C GLY A 125 -26.62 -41.85 -30.74
N PHE A 126 -27.70 -42.66 -30.71
CA PHE A 126 -29.04 -42.23 -30.35
C PHE A 126 -29.48 -42.80 -29.00
N ILE A 127 -29.89 -41.90 -28.08
CA ILE A 127 -30.43 -42.25 -26.76
C ILE A 127 -31.95 -42.16 -26.84
N SER A 128 -32.64 -43.28 -26.85
CA SER A 128 -34.09 -43.28 -27.02
C SER A 128 -34.90 -43.27 -25.71
N THR A 129 -34.29 -43.53 -24.60
CA THR A 129 -34.98 -43.62 -23.31
C THR A 129 -34.12 -43.06 -22.18
N TYR A 130 -34.80 -42.60 -21.14
CA TYR A 130 -34.15 -42.16 -19.88
C TYR A 130 -33.18 -43.22 -19.33
N ILE A 131 -33.60 -44.47 -19.28
CA ILE A 131 -32.76 -45.59 -18.81
C ILE A 131 -31.46 -45.69 -19.59
N GLN A 132 -31.51 -45.53 -20.90
CA GLN A 132 -30.31 -45.54 -21.76
C GLN A 132 -29.38 -44.35 -21.42
N GLY A 133 -29.96 -43.17 -21.18
CA GLY A 133 -29.18 -41.98 -20.81
C GLY A 133 -28.43 -42.15 -19.50
N ILE A 134 -29.07 -42.64 -18.45
CA ILE A 134 -28.44 -42.83 -17.15
C ILE A 134 -27.48 -44.02 -17.07
N GLN A 135 -27.69 -45.03 -17.90
CA GLN A 135 -26.80 -46.19 -18.01
C GLN A 135 -25.57 -45.94 -18.88
N GLY A 136 -25.66 -45.00 -19.78
CA GLY A 136 -24.57 -44.57 -20.65
C GLY A 136 -24.31 -45.57 -21.84
N PRO A 137 -23.15 -45.43 -22.51
CA PRO A 137 -22.83 -46.21 -23.71
C PRO A 137 -22.60 -47.69 -23.38
N LYS A 138 -23.01 -48.56 -24.30
CA LYS A 138 -22.63 -49.99 -24.31
C LYS A 138 -21.17 -50.12 -24.76
N ILE A 139 -20.23 -50.19 -23.83
CA ILE A 139 -18.83 -50.46 -24.14
C ILE A 139 -18.55 -51.93 -23.85
N GLY A 140 -18.04 -52.69 -24.81
CA GLY A 140 -17.89 -54.14 -24.66
C GLY A 140 -19.20 -54.89 -24.39
N GLY A 141 -20.37 -54.32 -24.77
CA GLY A 141 -21.69 -54.91 -24.52
C GLY A 141 -22.31 -54.60 -23.17
N VAL A 142 -21.66 -53.77 -22.32
CA VAL A 142 -22.08 -53.43 -20.95
C VAL A 142 -22.24 -51.92 -20.78
N PRO A 143 -23.32 -51.45 -20.10
CA PRO A 143 -24.48 -52.15 -19.56
C PRO A 143 -25.45 -52.57 -20.67
N THR A 144 -26.14 -53.70 -20.49
CA THR A 144 -27.06 -54.23 -21.49
C THR A 144 -28.24 -53.31 -21.79
N THR A 145 -28.62 -52.48 -20.83
CA THR A 145 -29.67 -51.46 -20.93
C THR A 145 -29.19 -50.10 -21.42
N GLY A 146 -27.88 -49.91 -21.65
CA GLY A 146 -27.33 -48.66 -22.21
C GLY A 146 -27.69 -48.49 -23.69
N TYR A 147 -27.27 -47.38 -24.27
CA TYR A 147 -27.46 -47.10 -25.71
C TYR A 147 -26.28 -47.64 -26.54
N VAL A 148 -26.49 -47.82 -27.85
CA VAL A 148 -25.41 -48.12 -28.79
C VAL A 148 -24.67 -46.81 -29.09
N PRO A 149 -23.40 -46.64 -28.68
CA PRO A 149 -22.73 -45.35 -28.81
C PRO A 149 -22.30 -45.04 -30.26
N GLY A 150 -22.28 -43.76 -30.60
CA GLY A 150 -21.38 -43.22 -31.59
C GLY A 150 -19.95 -43.24 -31.05
N VAL A 151 -18.97 -43.40 -31.90
CA VAL A 151 -17.56 -43.62 -31.53
C VAL A 151 -16.66 -42.70 -32.34
N ILE A 152 -15.81 -41.96 -31.62
CA ILE A 152 -14.78 -41.13 -32.24
C ILE A 152 -13.43 -41.51 -31.66
N PRO A 153 -12.54 -42.13 -32.44
CA PRO A 153 -11.19 -42.42 -32.02
C PRO A 153 -10.35 -41.11 -32.07
N PRO A 154 -9.78 -40.67 -30.97
CA PRO A 154 -8.85 -39.55 -30.97
C PRO A 154 -7.53 -39.95 -31.63
N TYR A 155 -6.71 -38.97 -32.06
CA TYR A 155 -5.42 -39.23 -32.69
C TYR A 155 -4.27 -38.43 -32.05
N MET A 156 -4.59 -37.65 -31.02
CA MET A 156 -3.61 -36.96 -30.18
C MET A 156 -4.13 -36.77 -28.74
N ASN A 157 -3.25 -36.50 -27.82
CA ASN A 157 -3.61 -36.17 -26.43
C ASN A 157 -4.00 -34.69 -26.33
N GLY A 158 -4.86 -34.37 -25.38
CA GLY A 158 -5.27 -33.01 -25.03
C GLY A 158 -6.78 -32.81 -25.03
N ASP A 159 -7.19 -31.55 -24.94
CA ASP A 159 -8.60 -31.17 -24.86
C ASP A 159 -9.23 -31.03 -26.24
N TYR A 160 -10.12 -31.92 -26.56
CA TYR A 160 -11.00 -31.85 -27.72
C TYR A 160 -12.25 -31.07 -27.32
N TYR A 161 -12.97 -30.52 -28.34
CA TYR A 161 -14.28 -29.94 -28.11
C TYR A 161 -15.29 -30.28 -29.18
N VAL A 162 -16.58 -30.22 -28.83
CA VAL A 162 -17.70 -30.45 -29.73
C VAL A 162 -18.55 -29.19 -29.84
N THR A 163 -19.13 -29.02 -31.07
CA THR A 163 -20.17 -28.05 -31.37
C THR A 163 -21.26 -28.67 -32.18
N PHE A 164 -22.47 -28.11 -32.18
CA PHE A 164 -23.64 -28.65 -32.84
C PHE A 164 -24.25 -27.61 -33.77
N TYR A 165 -24.93 -28.09 -34.83
CA TYR A 165 -25.71 -27.24 -35.71
C TYR A 165 -26.69 -28.11 -36.52
N ARG A 166 -27.69 -27.47 -37.13
CA ARG A 166 -28.58 -28.13 -38.10
C ARG A 166 -28.18 -27.79 -39.52
N SER A 167 -28.40 -28.75 -40.42
CA SER A 167 -28.12 -28.60 -41.86
C SER A 167 -29.10 -29.40 -42.71
N ASP A 168 -29.69 -28.73 -43.71
CA ASP A 168 -30.61 -29.33 -44.67
C ASP A 168 -29.92 -29.88 -45.93
N ASN A 169 -28.63 -29.71 -46.06
CA ASN A 169 -27.84 -30.09 -47.22
C ASN A 169 -26.66 -31.03 -46.93
N GLY A 170 -26.83 -31.89 -45.94
CA GLY A 170 -25.85 -32.93 -45.65
C GLY A 170 -24.65 -32.44 -44.83
N GLY A 171 -24.82 -31.41 -44.02
CA GLY A 171 -23.75 -30.86 -43.16
C GLY A 171 -22.85 -29.83 -43.85
N VAL A 172 -23.14 -29.46 -45.11
CA VAL A 172 -22.29 -28.54 -45.87
C VAL A 172 -22.43 -27.10 -45.38
N THR A 173 -23.67 -26.68 -45.11
CA THR A 173 -23.96 -25.37 -44.52
C THR A 173 -24.90 -25.52 -43.33
N HIS A 174 -24.76 -24.66 -42.32
CA HIS A 174 -25.72 -24.62 -41.22
C HIS A 174 -26.96 -23.79 -41.62
N ILE A 175 -28.07 -24.10 -41.00
CA ILE A 175 -29.32 -23.34 -41.16
C ILE A 175 -29.10 -22.00 -40.48
N THR A 176 -29.34 -20.92 -41.21
CA THR A 176 -29.18 -19.55 -40.67
C THR A 176 -30.51 -19.01 -40.21
N GLY A 177 -30.61 -18.69 -38.93
CA GLY A 177 -31.73 -18.01 -38.29
C GLY A 177 -32.39 -18.80 -37.19
N GLY A 178 -32.45 -18.23 -36.00
CA GLY A 178 -33.29 -18.61 -34.90
C GLY A 178 -33.40 -20.11 -34.53
N GLU A 179 -32.29 -20.81 -34.48
CA GLU A 179 -32.28 -22.22 -34.11
C GLU A 179 -32.24 -22.40 -32.58
N SER A 180 -33.18 -23.22 -32.07
CA SER A 180 -33.18 -23.66 -30.66
C SER A 180 -33.46 -25.17 -30.63
N MET A 181 -32.57 -25.90 -29.99
CA MET A 181 -32.62 -27.35 -29.89
C MET A 181 -32.42 -27.80 -28.45
N LEU A 182 -33.16 -28.83 -28.07
CA LEU A 182 -32.97 -29.51 -26.79
C LEU A 182 -32.44 -30.92 -27.02
N SER A 183 -31.28 -31.21 -26.46
CA SER A 183 -30.89 -32.60 -26.29
C SER A 183 -31.50 -33.15 -25.02
N LYS A 184 -32.63 -33.83 -25.17
CA LYS A 184 -33.39 -34.42 -24.09
C LYS A 184 -32.55 -35.38 -23.24
N TYR A 185 -31.77 -36.19 -23.97
CA TYR A 185 -30.78 -37.07 -23.36
C TYR A 185 -29.46 -36.88 -24.06
N PHE A 186 -28.40 -36.79 -23.32
CA PHE A 186 -27.05 -36.66 -23.87
C PHE A 186 -26.02 -37.41 -23.01
N ASP A 187 -24.95 -37.83 -23.63
CA ASP A 187 -23.82 -38.46 -22.97
C ASP A 187 -22.58 -38.29 -23.86
N LEU A 188 -21.51 -37.92 -23.18
CA LEU A 188 -20.15 -37.85 -23.70
C LEU A 188 -19.26 -38.63 -22.71
N THR A 189 -18.77 -39.80 -23.14
CA THR A 189 -17.97 -40.65 -22.23
C THR A 189 -16.64 -40.96 -22.87
N VAL A 190 -15.55 -40.62 -22.19
CA VAL A 190 -14.22 -41.12 -22.53
C VAL A 190 -14.00 -42.46 -21.85
N ALA A 191 -13.46 -43.43 -22.57
CA ALA A 191 -13.12 -44.72 -21.98
C ALA A 191 -11.82 -45.31 -22.54
N ALA A 192 -11.02 -45.92 -21.68
CA ALA A 192 -9.85 -46.68 -22.00
C ALA A 192 -10.25 -48.19 -22.11
N GLY A 193 -10.40 -48.69 -23.30
CA GLY A 193 -10.97 -50.03 -23.53
C GLY A 193 -12.40 -50.13 -23.01
N ASN A 194 -12.64 -50.89 -21.93
CA ASN A 194 -13.96 -51.03 -21.31
C ASN A 194 -14.09 -50.22 -20.02
N VAL A 195 -13.05 -49.48 -19.62
CA VAL A 195 -13.04 -48.70 -18.40
C VAL A 195 -13.40 -47.25 -18.73
N ARG A 196 -14.45 -46.72 -18.11
CA ARG A 196 -14.85 -45.32 -18.28
C ARG A 196 -13.95 -44.43 -17.41
N GLU A 197 -13.43 -43.41 -18.05
CA GLU A 197 -12.63 -42.38 -17.44
C GLU A 197 -13.54 -41.19 -17.11
N THR A 198 -13.97 -41.07 -15.86
CA THR A 198 -14.91 -40.02 -15.42
C THR A 198 -14.19 -38.73 -15.07
N GLY A 199 -14.91 -37.62 -15.11
CA GLY A 199 -14.34 -36.29 -14.86
C GLY A 199 -13.42 -35.80 -15.97
N ARG A 200 -13.73 -36.21 -17.18
CA ARG A 200 -13.01 -35.82 -18.40
C ARG A 200 -13.78 -34.83 -19.26
N VAL A 201 -15.11 -34.69 -19.04
CA VAL A 201 -15.99 -33.82 -19.82
C VAL A 201 -16.28 -32.58 -19.02
N HIS A 202 -16.03 -31.41 -19.57
CA HIS A 202 -16.26 -30.13 -18.95
C HIS A 202 -16.67 -29.07 -19.99
N CYS A 203 -17.25 -28.01 -19.47
CA CYS A 203 -17.51 -26.75 -20.15
C CYS A 203 -17.23 -25.63 -19.15
N ASN A 204 -16.99 -24.41 -19.61
CA ASN A 204 -16.95 -23.28 -18.68
C ASN A 204 -18.38 -22.82 -18.31
N GLU A 205 -19.32 -23.08 -19.23
CA GLU A 205 -20.74 -22.76 -19.07
C GLU A 205 -21.61 -23.88 -19.60
N TRP A 206 -22.47 -24.45 -18.75
CA TRP A 206 -23.47 -25.43 -19.17
C TRP A 206 -24.82 -24.74 -19.35
N ALA A 207 -25.38 -24.85 -20.56
CA ALA A 207 -26.71 -24.36 -20.85
C ALA A 207 -27.72 -25.49 -20.85
N LEU A 208 -28.71 -25.38 -20.00
CA LEU A 208 -29.69 -26.44 -19.71
C LEU A 208 -31.11 -25.90 -19.73
N SER A 209 -32.07 -26.75 -20.08
CA SER A 209 -33.48 -26.46 -19.98
C SER A 209 -34.20 -27.53 -19.17
N VAL A 210 -35.12 -27.12 -18.37
CA VAL A 210 -36.00 -28.02 -17.62
C VAL A 210 -37.25 -28.28 -18.44
N TYR A 211 -37.73 -29.51 -18.43
CA TYR A 211 -38.93 -29.90 -19.11
C TYR A 211 -39.70 -30.97 -18.34
N ASN A 212 -41.02 -30.99 -18.49
CA ASN A 212 -41.84 -32.05 -17.90
C ASN A 212 -41.68 -33.35 -18.73
N PRO A 213 -41.13 -34.43 -18.19
CA PRO A 213 -40.89 -35.66 -18.95
C PRO A 213 -42.15 -36.33 -19.41
N ALA A 214 -43.30 -36.05 -18.83
CA ALA A 214 -44.60 -36.65 -19.21
C ALA A 214 -45.25 -35.90 -20.39
N SER A 215 -45.17 -34.59 -20.41
CA SER A 215 -45.71 -33.74 -21.50
C SER A 215 -44.70 -33.24 -22.47
N ASN A 216 -43.38 -33.32 -22.13
CA ASN A 216 -42.28 -32.65 -22.82
C ASN A 216 -42.45 -31.12 -22.92
N ASP A 217 -43.26 -30.56 -22.06
CA ASP A 217 -43.49 -29.13 -22.04
C ASP A 217 -42.36 -28.44 -21.25
N ILE A 218 -41.75 -27.45 -21.87
CA ILE A 218 -40.72 -26.62 -21.25
C ILE A 218 -41.35 -25.39 -20.51
N GLN A 219 -42.65 -25.22 -20.61
CA GLN A 219 -43.38 -24.14 -19.96
C GLN A 219 -43.91 -24.51 -18.55
N ASP A 220 -43.46 -25.60 -17.97
CA ASP A 220 -43.85 -25.93 -16.62
C ASP A 220 -42.76 -25.38 -15.63
N PRO A 221 -42.86 -24.12 -15.16
CA PRO A 221 -41.88 -23.51 -14.27
C PRO A 221 -41.82 -24.14 -12.88
N LEU A 222 -42.66 -25.16 -12.67
CA LEU A 222 -42.76 -25.89 -11.39
C LEU A 222 -42.02 -27.24 -11.43
N THR A 223 -41.17 -27.46 -12.43
CA THR A 223 -40.37 -28.67 -12.50
C THR A 223 -38.98 -28.40 -11.98
N PRO A 224 -38.66 -28.83 -10.76
CA PRO A 224 -37.35 -28.58 -10.19
C PRO A 224 -36.27 -29.35 -10.92
N THR A 225 -35.13 -28.72 -11.11
CA THR A 225 -33.93 -29.45 -11.51
C THR A 225 -33.40 -30.32 -10.36
N ASN A 226 -32.61 -31.35 -10.71
CA ASN A 226 -31.95 -32.21 -9.70
C ASN A 226 -30.49 -32.47 -10.12
N ALA A 227 -29.87 -31.46 -10.71
CA ALA A 227 -28.56 -31.56 -11.31
C ALA A 227 -27.43 -31.36 -10.27
N GLU A 228 -26.27 -31.95 -10.54
CA GLU A 228 -25.03 -31.77 -9.82
C GLU A 228 -23.91 -31.28 -10.75
N PHE A 229 -23.13 -30.32 -10.29
CA PHE A 229 -22.02 -29.74 -11.03
C PHE A 229 -20.79 -29.63 -10.14
N PHE A 230 -19.62 -29.75 -10.75
CA PHE A 230 -18.35 -29.70 -10.05
C PHE A 230 -17.50 -28.57 -10.66
N GLY A 231 -17.31 -27.49 -9.93
CA GLY A 231 -16.44 -26.41 -10.31
C GLY A 231 -14.99 -26.71 -9.92
N TYR A 232 -14.09 -26.67 -10.89
CA TYR A 232 -12.66 -26.80 -10.66
C TYR A 232 -12.01 -25.41 -10.70
N THR A 233 -11.61 -24.94 -9.53
CA THR A 233 -11.09 -23.57 -9.38
C THR A 233 -9.66 -23.42 -9.91
N ALA A 234 -9.24 -22.19 -10.20
CA ALA A 234 -7.90 -21.91 -10.73
C ALA A 234 -6.76 -22.39 -9.81
N ASP A 235 -7.04 -22.52 -8.52
CA ASP A 235 -6.11 -23.00 -7.50
C ASP A 235 -6.32 -24.49 -7.13
N SER A 236 -6.94 -25.22 -8.04
CA SER A 236 -7.07 -26.69 -7.98
C SER A 236 -7.90 -27.24 -6.82
N CYS A 237 -8.93 -26.52 -6.41
CA CYS A 237 -9.97 -27.03 -5.55
C CYS A 237 -11.16 -27.48 -6.38
N THR A 238 -11.82 -28.57 -5.99
CA THR A 238 -13.09 -29.01 -6.57
C THR A 238 -14.23 -28.77 -5.60
N ILE A 239 -15.24 -28.07 -6.04
CA ILE A 239 -16.42 -27.72 -5.27
C ILE A 239 -17.65 -28.22 -6.02
N LYS A 240 -18.52 -28.94 -5.30
CA LYS A 240 -19.78 -29.44 -5.83
C LYS A 240 -20.90 -28.47 -5.50
N VAL A 241 -21.68 -28.12 -6.50
CA VAL A 241 -22.97 -27.44 -6.39
C VAL A 241 -24.06 -28.42 -6.81
N SER A 242 -25.04 -28.68 -5.96
CA SER A 242 -26.12 -29.57 -6.25
C SER A 242 -27.47 -28.93 -5.94
N PHE A 243 -28.40 -29.08 -6.84
CA PHE A 243 -29.75 -28.57 -6.74
C PHE A 243 -30.66 -29.72 -6.28
N PRO A 244 -31.31 -29.60 -5.12
CA PRO A 244 -32.20 -30.65 -4.66
C PRO A 244 -33.48 -30.70 -5.50
N SER A 245 -34.07 -31.89 -5.62
CA SER A 245 -35.23 -32.19 -6.50
C SER A 245 -36.51 -31.39 -6.19
N THR A 246 -36.48 -30.46 -5.32
CA THR A 246 -37.62 -29.64 -4.89
C THR A 246 -37.24 -28.18 -4.70
N GLY A 247 -36.09 -27.75 -5.17
CA GLY A 247 -35.54 -26.44 -4.81
C GLY A 247 -35.48 -25.43 -5.97
N PHE A 248 -34.74 -25.74 -6.96
CA PHE A 248 -34.41 -24.84 -8.08
C PHE A 248 -35.31 -25.17 -9.26
N GLU A 249 -36.18 -24.23 -9.66
CA GLU A 249 -37.23 -24.45 -10.67
C GLU A 249 -37.15 -23.42 -11.81
N PRO A 250 -36.10 -23.43 -12.62
CA PRO A 250 -35.96 -22.56 -13.77
C PRO A 250 -36.63 -23.13 -15.02
N LEU A 251 -36.95 -22.29 -16.00
CA LEU A 251 -37.27 -22.71 -17.36
C LEU A 251 -36.04 -23.16 -18.11
N SER A 252 -35.09 -22.29 -18.16
CA SER A 252 -33.75 -22.53 -18.74
C SER A 252 -32.72 -21.82 -17.88
N TYR A 253 -31.55 -22.38 -17.76
CA TYR A 253 -30.52 -21.81 -16.94
C TYR A 253 -29.12 -22.08 -17.47
N ILE A 254 -28.21 -21.22 -17.11
CA ILE A 254 -26.78 -21.38 -17.34
C ILE A 254 -26.08 -21.61 -16.00
N VAL A 255 -25.22 -22.62 -16.01
CA VAL A 255 -24.32 -22.89 -14.89
C VAL A 255 -22.92 -22.50 -15.28
N ALA A 256 -22.40 -21.47 -14.65
CA ALA A 256 -21.05 -21.00 -14.78
C ALA A 256 -20.47 -20.73 -13.39
N PHE A 257 -19.20 -21.02 -13.19
CA PHE A 257 -18.51 -20.70 -11.95
C PHE A 257 -17.26 -19.86 -12.29
N ASN A 258 -16.96 -18.88 -11.43
CA ASN A 258 -15.84 -17.99 -11.67
C ASN A 258 -15.20 -17.49 -10.36
N SER A 259 -14.13 -16.71 -10.48
CA SER A 259 -13.43 -16.11 -9.34
C SER A 259 -13.91 -14.70 -8.99
N PHE A 260 -14.75 -14.07 -9.81
CA PHE A 260 -15.08 -12.63 -9.71
C PHE A 260 -16.55 -12.37 -9.36
N GLY A 261 -17.53 -13.15 -9.78
CA GLY A 261 -18.94 -12.93 -9.49
C GLY A 261 -19.76 -12.49 -10.69
N CYS A 262 -20.63 -11.51 -10.49
CA CYS A 262 -21.53 -11.00 -11.52
C CYS A 262 -20.86 -10.07 -12.54
N GLN A 263 -19.74 -9.47 -12.19
CA GLN A 263 -18.99 -8.54 -13.04
C GLN A 263 -17.51 -8.94 -13.01
N ASN A 264 -16.74 -8.46 -13.99
CA ASN A 264 -15.31 -8.73 -14.07
C ASN A 264 -14.56 -7.41 -14.33
N THR A 265 -14.68 -6.47 -13.40
CA THR A 265 -14.01 -5.16 -13.47
C THR A 265 -12.62 -5.17 -12.84
N GLY A 266 -12.28 -6.24 -12.13
CA GLY A 266 -11.06 -6.36 -11.32
C GLY A 266 -11.18 -5.78 -9.92
N ASN A 267 -12.37 -5.37 -9.51
CA ASN A 267 -12.68 -4.92 -8.15
C ASN A 267 -13.59 -5.94 -7.48
N TRP A 268 -13.01 -6.92 -6.81
CA TRP A 268 -13.72 -8.01 -6.17
C TRP A 268 -14.92 -7.59 -5.30
N PRO A 269 -14.84 -6.57 -4.42
CA PRO A 269 -15.99 -6.14 -3.65
C PRO A 269 -17.18 -5.66 -4.49
N SER A 270 -16.94 -5.09 -5.67
CA SER A 270 -18.01 -4.68 -6.59
C SER A 270 -18.45 -5.84 -7.48
N ASP A 271 -17.52 -6.65 -7.93
CA ASP A 271 -17.79 -7.71 -8.90
C ASP A 271 -18.64 -8.84 -8.31
N ARG A 272 -18.52 -9.10 -7.00
CA ARG A 272 -19.28 -10.13 -6.29
C ARG A 272 -20.72 -9.75 -5.96
N GLN A 273 -21.12 -8.49 -6.13
CA GLN A 273 -22.47 -8.04 -5.83
C GLN A 273 -23.49 -8.62 -6.81
N SER A 274 -24.65 -9.05 -6.31
CA SER A 274 -25.80 -9.37 -7.14
C SER A 274 -26.30 -8.10 -7.82
N ILE A 275 -26.66 -8.17 -9.10
CA ILE A 275 -27.03 -7.00 -9.90
C ILE A 275 -28.36 -7.15 -10.62
N VAL A 276 -28.98 -6.03 -10.96
CA VAL A 276 -30.10 -5.96 -11.90
C VAL A 276 -29.58 -5.60 -13.27
N LEU A 277 -30.00 -6.34 -14.28
CA LEU A 277 -29.62 -6.13 -15.66
C LEU A 277 -30.54 -5.09 -16.29
N GLN A 278 -30.00 -3.90 -16.56
CA GLN A 278 -30.75 -2.86 -17.27
C GLN A 278 -30.92 -3.24 -18.76
N ASN A 279 -32.14 -3.13 -19.26
CA ASN A 279 -32.51 -3.36 -20.65
C ASN A 279 -32.40 -4.80 -21.15
N LEU A 280 -32.49 -5.82 -20.29
CA LEU A 280 -32.42 -7.23 -20.67
C LEU A 280 -31.23 -7.61 -21.59
N VAL A 281 -30.25 -6.79 -21.72
CA VAL A 281 -28.97 -7.15 -22.28
C VAL A 281 -28.22 -7.87 -21.17
N ALA A 282 -28.39 -9.17 -21.11
CA ALA A 282 -27.62 -9.99 -20.20
C ALA A 282 -26.15 -9.63 -20.38
N PRO A 283 -25.41 -9.31 -19.31
CA PRO A 283 -23.99 -9.45 -19.37
C PRO A 283 -23.77 -10.92 -19.72
N TYR A 284 -22.99 -11.19 -20.70
CA TYR A 284 -22.55 -12.53 -20.98
C TYR A 284 -22.02 -13.11 -19.69
N LEU A 285 -22.63 -14.17 -19.20
CA LEU A 285 -22.22 -14.86 -18.00
C LEU A 285 -20.87 -15.49 -18.31
N THR A 286 -19.80 -14.83 -17.94
CA THR A 286 -18.47 -15.31 -18.23
C THR A 286 -18.15 -16.44 -17.26
N GLY A 287 -18.02 -17.66 -17.78
CA GLY A 287 -17.37 -18.74 -17.07
C GLY A 287 -15.92 -18.35 -16.76
N GLY A 288 -15.33 -18.94 -15.78
CA GLY A 288 -13.93 -18.70 -15.44
C GLY A 288 -13.27 -19.95 -14.92
N TYR A 289 -14.09 -20.92 -14.54
CA TYR A 289 -13.68 -22.22 -14.06
C TYR A 289 -14.24 -23.33 -14.96
N LEU A 290 -13.52 -24.45 -14.98
CA LEU A 290 -14.03 -25.64 -15.63
C LEU A 290 -15.16 -26.23 -14.80
N VAL A 291 -16.29 -26.46 -15.42
CA VAL A 291 -17.49 -27.06 -14.82
C VAL A 291 -17.68 -28.46 -15.33
N PHE A 292 -17.57 -29.43 -14.46
CA PHE A 292 -17.69 -30.83 -14.75
C PHE A 292 -19.04 -31.37 -14.27
N LEU A 293 -19.49 -32.46 -14.92
CA LEU A 293 -20.66 -33.22 -14.50
C LEU A 293 -20.33 -34.35 -13.50
N ASN A 294 -19.05 -34.71 -13.38
CA ASN A 294 -18.49 -35.63 -12.41
C ASN A 294 -17.30 -34.98 -11.70
N PRO A 295 -16.85 -35.47 -10.53
CA PRO A 295 -15.61 -34.99 -9.97
C PRO A 295 -14.49 -35.06 -11.01
N PRO A 296 -13.72 -33.97 -11.20
CA PRO A 296 -12.61 -33.95 -12.14
C PRO A 296 -11.62 -35.10 -11.89
N ASP A 297 -11.13 -35.72 -12.95
CA ASP A 297 -10.14 -36.78 -12.85
C ASP A 297 -8.82 -36.25 -12.27
N PRO A 298 -8.40 -36.69 -11.05
CA PRO A 298 -7.21 -36.14 -10.39
C PRO A 298 -5.91 -36.46 -11.12
N SER A 299 -5.91 -37.39 -12.05
CA SER A 299 -4.74 -37.68 -12.89
C SER A 299 -4.51 -36.62 -13.97
N VAL A 300 -5.55 -35.90 -14.34
CA VAL A 300 -5.53 -34.78 -15.32
C VAL A 300 -5.62 -33.42 -14.61
N TYR A 301 -6.49 -33.35 -13.64
CA TYR A 301 -6.79 -32.14 -12.89
C TYR A 301 -6.29 -32.30 -11.46
N PRO A 302 -5.03 -31.92 -11.17
CA PRO A 302 -4.42 -32.16 -9.87
C PRO A 302 -5.14 -31.41 -8.75
N THR A 303 -5.10 -31.97 -7.56
CA THR A 303 -5.72 -31.36 -6.39
C THR A 303 -4.79 -30.39 -5.68
N SER A 304 -5.35 -29.35 -5.08
CA SER A 304 -4.61 -28.39 -4.28
C SER A 304 -3.94 -29.05 -3.07
N SER A 305 -2.77 -28.51 -2.67
CA SER A 305 -2.17 -28.88 -1.41
C SER A 305 -2.81 -28.13 -0.24
N ILE A 306 -2.84 -28.78 0.94
CA ILE A 306 -3.37 -28.19 2.17
C ILE A 306 -2.21 -27.53 2.91
N PRO A 307 -2.19 -26.21 3.11
CA PRO A 307 -1.14 -25.54 3.88
C PRO A 307 -1.36 -25.70 5.40
N ASN A 308 -0.34 -25.33 6.15
CA ASN A 308 -0.53 -25.10 7.57
C ASN A 308 -1.41 -23.85 7.79
N PRO A 309 -2.17 -23.77 8.90
CA PRO A 309 -2.89 -22.55 9.26
C PRO A 309 -1.92 -21.36 9.44
N PRO A 310 -2.36 -20.13 9.19
CA PRO A 310 -1.57 -18.93 9.47
C PRO A 310 -1.21 -18.83 10.96
N VAL A 311 -0.02 -18.29 11.25
CA VAL A 311 0.48 -18.15 12.62
C VAL A 311 0.80 -16.69 12.88
N LEU A 312 0.31 -16.15 14.00
CA LEU A 312 0.67 -14.82 14.48
C LEU A 312 2.15 -14.80 14.88
N LEU A 313 2.93 -13.90 14.32
CA LEU A 313 4.37 -13.81 14.54
C LEU A 313 4.74 -12.86 15.68
N ASN A 314 3.86 -11.93 16.01
CA ASN A 314 4.01 -11.00 17.11
C ASN A 314 2.77 -11.01 18.02
N PRO A 315 2.60 -12.04 18.87
CA PRO A 315 1.44 -12.19 19.76
C PRO A 315 1.36 -11.09 20.83
N VAL A 316 2.44 -10.39 21.05
CA VAL A 316 2.49 -9.19 21.86
C VAL A 316 2.86 -8.04 20.96
N ILE A 317 1.99 -7.07 20.81
CA ILE A 317 2.25 -5.84 20.09
C ILE A 317 2.55 -4.76 21.11
N SER A 318 3.68 -4.12 20.88
CA SER A 318 4.10 -2.94 21.63
C SER A 318 3.29 -1.73 21.20
N GLY A 319 2.85 -1.02 22.16
CA GLY A 319 2.28 0.28 21.96
C GLY A 319 0.98 0.47 22.71
N CYS A 320 0.75 1.67 23.18
CA CYS A 320 -0.52 2.08 23.76
C CYS A 320 -1.40 2.76 22.68
N PRO A 321 -2.71 2.58 22.75
CA PRO A 321 -3.63 3.19 21.78
C PRO A 321 -3.60 4.74 21.83
N PRO A 322 -3.83 5.38 20.69
CA PRO A 322 -3.99 4.80 19.36
C PRO A 322 -2.67 4.50 18.68
N GLY A 323 -2.65 3.39 17.86
CA GLY A 323 -1.51 2.97 17.06
C GLY A 323 -0.89 4.05 16.16
N PRO A 324 -0.19 3.68 15.12
CA PRO A 324 -0.33 2.45 14.32
C PRO A 324 0.40 1.22 14.87
N TYR A 325 -0.22 0.07 14.70
CA TYR A 325 0.34 -1.22 15.06
C TYR A 325 0.52 -2.10 13.83
N ASN A 326 1.59 -2.88 13.80
CA ASN A 326 1.82 -3.85 12.76
C ASN A 326 1.49 -5.26 13.28
N VAL A 327 0.37 -5.82 12.83
CA VAL A 327 0.03 -7.23 13.09
C VAL A 327 0.69 -8.08 12.02
N ARG A 328 1.63 -8.94 12.41
CA ARG A 328 2.41 -9.76 11.50
C ARG A 328 2.03 -11.23 11.63
N PHE A 329 1.78 -11.87 10.52
CA PHE A 329 1.45 -13.30 10.51
C PHE A 329 2.03 -14.01 9.29
N SER A 330 2.18 -15.33 9.41
CA SER A 330 2.68 -16.15 8.32
C SER A 330 1.59 -16.42 7.28
N ALA A 331 1.92 -16.26 6.00
CA ALA A 331 1.12 -16.68 4.86
C ALA A 331 1.81 -17.90 4.21
N PRO A 332 1.44 -19.13 4.53
CA PRO A 332 2.12 -20.31 4.03
C PRO A 332 1.91 -20.59 2.54
N GLN A 333 0.84 -20.09 1.95
CA GLN A 333 0.55 -20.18 0.51
C GLN A 333 -0.06 -18.90 -0.03
N ALA A 334 -0.07 -18.75 -1.35
CA ALA A 334 -0.87 -17.71 -2.02
C ALA A 334 -2.36 -17.99 -1.83
N GLY A 335 -3.14 -16.95 -1.61
CA GLY A 335 -4.58 -17.03 -1.43
C GLY A 335 -5.17 -15.83 -0.69
N ASP A 336 -6.42 -15.96 -0.29
CA ASP A 336 -7.13 -14.94 0.43
C ASP A 336 -6.98 -15.15 1.94
N TYR A 337 -6.69 -14.07 2.65
CA TYR A 337 -6.54 -14.07 4.11
C TYR A 337 -7.54 -13.13 4.74
N TYR A 338 -8.13 -13.59 5.85
CA TYR A 338 -9.08 -12.80 6.62
C TYR A 338 -8.61 -12.71 8.06
N LEU A 339 -8.76 -11.55 8.65
CA LEU A 339 -8.44 -11.32 10.04
C LEU A 339 -9.71 -10.88 10.77
N LEU A 340 -10.02 -11.55 11.86
CA LEU A 340 -11.04 -11.12 12.80
C LEU A 340 -10.37 -10.72 14.12
N PHE A 341 -10.50 -9.46 14.49
CA PHE A 341 -10.20 -9.00 15.84
C PHE A 341 -11.49 -9.09 16.65
N ASP A 342 -11.56 -10.05 17.53
CA ASP A 342 -12.73 -10.33 18.36
C ASP A 342 -12.63 -9.49 19.63
N LEU A 343 -13.23 -8.31 19.61
CA LEU A 343 -13.04 -7.26 20.61
C LEU A 343 -14.27 -7.02 21.49
N ASN A 344 -15.41 -7.63 21.14
CA ASN A 344 -16.65 -7.45 21.90
C ASN A 344 -16.89 -8.55 22.96
N GLY A 345 -16.04 -9.58 23.00
CA GLY A 345 -16.14 -10.70 23.92
C GLY A 345 -17.17 -11.76 23.57
N ILE A 346 -17.76 -11.67 22.38
CA ILE A 346 -18.69 -12.68 21.83
C ILE A 346 -17.99 -13.37 20.66
N THR A 347 -17.75 -14.66 20.78
CA THR A 347 -17.00 -15.41 19.77
C THR A 347 -17.57 -15.23 18.36
N GLY A 348 -16.68 -14.89 17.43
CA GLY A 348 -17.01 -14.64 16.03
C GLY A 348 -17.36 -13.18 15.79
N TYR A 349 -17.41 -12.81 14.50
CA TYR A 349 -17.66 -11.44 14.10
C TYR A 349 -19.12 -11.03 14.36
N GLN A 350 -19.34 -9.88 14.99
CA GLN A 350 -20.62 -9.22 15.12
C GLN A 350 -20.60 -7.86 14.40
N PRO A 351 -21.52 -7.62 13.47
CA PRO A 351 -21.61 -6.35 12.78
C PRO A 351 -22.02 -5.22 13.75
N ASN A 352 -21.56 -4.02 13.46
CA ASN A 352 -21.84 -2.83 14.28
C ASN A 352 -21.40 -2.96 15.75
N SER A 353 -20.37 -3.74 16.00
CA SER A 353 -19.77 -3.96 17.30
C SER A 353 -18.32 -3.47 17.36
N ALA A 354 -17.63 -3.80 18.45
CA ALA A 354 -16.20 -3.52 18.59
C ALA A 354 -15.31 -4.37 17.67
N ASP A 355 -15.85 -5.45 17.09
CA ASP A 355 -15.09 -6.37 16.25
C ASP A 355 -14.61 -5.71 14.94
N ILE A 356 -13.48 -6.20 14.44
CA ILE A 356 -12.93 -5.74 13.17
C ILE A 356 -12.78 -6.95 12.25
N TRP A 357 -13.32 -6.83 11.06
CA TRP A 357 -13.14 -7.79 9.98
C TRP A 357 -12.32 -7.18 8.85
N ILE A 358 -11.29 -7.89 8.41
CA ILE A 358 -10.35 -7.43 7.40
C ILE A 358 -10.21 -8.50 6.33
N GLU A 359 -10.33 -8.08 5.10
CA GLU A 359 -10.10 -8.92 3.91
C GLU A 359 -8.77 -8.53 3.27
N LEU A 360 -7.94 -9.52 2.99
CA LEU A 360 -6.65 -9.40 2.33
C LEU A 360 -6.63 -10.37 1.16
N ASP A 361 -7.13 -9.93 0.02
CA ASP A 361 -7.26 -10.75 -1.17
C ASP A 361 -5.93 -10.95 -1.89
N ASN A 362 -5.77 -12.12 -2.54
CA ASN A 362 -4.67 -12.45 -3.43
C ASN A 362 -3.27 -12.24 -2.82
N GLN A 363 -3.11 -12.59 -1.56
CA GLN A 363 -1.81 -12.43 -0.88
C GLN A 363 -0.78 -13.46 -1.36
N SER A 364 0.46 -13.03 -1.51
CA SER A 364 1.59 -13.90 -1.81
C SER A 364 2.07 -14.66 -0.57
N PRO A 365 2.74 -15.83 -0.73
CA PRO A 365 3.35 -16.51 0.39
C PRO A 365 4.42 -15.66 1.08
N GLY A 366 4.54 -15.76 2.40
CA GLY A 366 5.54 -15.04 3.16
C GLY A 366 5.03 -14.50 4.49
N ILE A 367 5.50 -13.33 4.87
CA ILE A 367 5.03 -12.61 6.05
C ILE A 367 4.12 -11.48 5.60
N ILE A 368 2.89 -11.50 6.06
CA ILE A 368 1.95 -10.41 5.85
C ILE A 368 2.02 -9.50 7.07
N THR A 369 2.09 -8.20 6.81
CA THR A 369 2.02 -7.16 7.83
C THR A 369 0.78 -6.33 7.61
N TYR A 370 -0.14 -6.38 8.54
CA TYR A 370 -1.34 -5.54 8.54
C TYR A 370 -1.13 -4.35 9.47
N ALA A 371 -1.21 -3.14 8.93
CA ALA A 371 -1.14 -1.92 9.70
C ALA A 371 -2.50 -1.60 10.32
N TRP A 372 -2.59 -1.72 11.64
CA TRP A 372 -3.81 -1.45 12.40
C TRP A 372 -3.67 -0.14 13.19
N ASN A 373 -4.67 0.69 13.14
CA ASN A 373 -4.69 2.00 13.80
C ASN A 373 -4.98 1.95 15.32
N GLY A 374 -5.20 0.75 15.88
CA GLY A 374 -5.51 0.59 17.31
C GLY A 374 -6.94 0.94 17.71
N LEU A 375 -7.78 1.24 16.74
CA LEU A 375 -9.21 1.48 16.99
C LEU A 375 -10.01 0.20 16.82
N ASN A 376 -11.08 0.06 17.56
CA ASN A 376 -12.05 -1.02 17.41
C ASN A 376 -13.06 -0.70 16.28
N GLY A 377 -13.97 -1.63 15.98
CA GLY A 377 -14.99 -1.48 14.92
C GLY A 377 -15.95 -0.30 15.12
N LEU A 378 -16.02 0.27 16.31
CA LEU A 378 -16.82 1.46 16.64
C LEU A 378 -15.99 2.76 16.56
N GLY A 379 -14.70 2.68 16.17
CA GLY A 379 -13.80 3.83 16.09
C GLY A 379 -13.21 4.29 17.43
N ASN A 380 -13.37 3.51 18.52
CA ASN A 380 -12.78 3.82 19.81
C ASN A 380 -11.41 3.13 19.98
N PRO A 381 -10.43 3.77 20.66
CA PRO A 381 -9.17 3.12 20.98
C PRO A 381 -9.38 1.83 21.80
N VAL A 382 -8.72 0.75 21.42
CA VAL A 382 -8.68 -0.47 22.24
C VAL A 382 -7.86 -0.19 23.49
N PRO A 383 -8.34 -0.51 24.70
CA PRO A 383 -7.61 -0.17 25.93
C PRO A 383 -6.21 -0.79 25.99
N ALA A 384 -5.29 -0.08 26.61
CA ALA A 384 -3.95 -0.59 26.88
C ALA A 384 -3.98 -1.84 27.74
N ASN A 385 -2.99 -2.70 27.59
CA ASN A 385 -2.86 -3.97 28.33
C ASN A 385 -4.06 -4.90 28.17
N THR A 386 -4.70 -4.85 26.99
CA THR A 386 -5.81 -5.73 26.64
C THR A 386 -5.31 -6.94 25.86
N SER A 387 -5.84 -8.10 26.19
CA SER A 387 -5.66 -9.33 25.43
C SER A 387 -6.98 -9.73 24.79
N PHE A 388 -6.98 -10.02 23.52
CA PHE A 388 -8.18 -10.44 22.79
C PHE A 388 -7.86 -11.51 21.74
N PRO A 389 -8.83 -12.34 21.37
CA PRO A 389 -8.65 -13.28 20.27
C PRO A 389 -8.47 -12.56 18.93
N ILE A 390 -7.51 -13.03 18.16
CA ILE A 390 -7.40 -12.72 16.73
C ILE A 390 -7.49 -14.04 15.95
N THR A 391 -8.39 -14.09 15.01
CA THR A 391 -8.56 -15.25 14.16
C THR A 391 -8.05 -14.94 12.77
N PHE A 392 -7.07 -15.71 12.32
CA PHE A 392 -6.59 -15.71 10.96
C PHE A 392 -7.32 -16.81 10.21
N SER A 393 -7.91 -16.46 9.09
CA SER A 393 -8.57 -17.40 8.20
C SER A 393 -7.84 -17.37 6.84
N PHE A 394 -7.17 -18.46 6.48
CA PHE A 394 -6.70 -18.69 5.13
C PHE A 394 -7.84 -19.29 4.32
N ARG A 395 -8.11 -18.75 3.15
CA ARG A 395 -9.16 -19.21 2.26
C ARG A 395 -8.61 -19.47 0.87
N LYS A 396 -9.07 -20.55 0.26
CA LYS A 396 -8.66 -20.97 -1.06
C LYS A 396 -9.80 -21.70 -1.75
N GLY A 397 -9.77 -21.74 -3.08
CA GLY A 397 -10.87 -22.33 -3.85
C GLY A 397 -12.10 -21.44 -3.80
N ARG A 398 -11.93 -20.11 -3.98
CA ARG A 398 -13.06 -19.20 -4.09
C ARG A 398 -13.87 -19.53 -5.31
N ILE A 399 -15.15 -19.77 -5.12
CA ILE A 399 -16.10 -20.03 -6.19
C ILE A 399 -17.29 -19.11 -6.06
N ASN A 400 -17.58 -18.38 -7.12
CA ASN A 400 -18.83 -17.66 -7.27
C ASN A 400 -19.78 -18.50 -8.09
N ILE A 401 -21.03 -18.45 -7.73
CA ILE A 401 -22.15 -19.18 -8.30
C ILE A 401 -23.16 -18.13 -8.76
N PRO A 402 -22.89 -17.39 -9.85
CA PRO A 402 -23.86 -16.45 -10.39
C PRO A 402 -24.97 -17.24 -11.08
N ILE A 403 -26.20 -16.96 -10.69
CA ILE A 403 -27.41 -17.57 -11.27
C ILE A 403 -28.21 -16.46 -11.93
N TYR A 404 -28.54 -16.68 -13.20
CA TYR A 404 -29.35 -15.78 -13.99
C TYR A 404 -30.70 -16.41 -14.28
N ASP A 405 -31.77 -15.62 -14.21
CA ASP A 405 -33.12 -15.95 -14.63
C ASP A 405 -33.70 -17.17 -13.87
N ASP A 406 -33.55 -17.16 -12.53
CA ASP A 406 -34.07 -18.18 -11.66
C ASP A 406 -35.40 -17.71 -11.02
N GLU A 407 -36.48 -18.30 -11.45
CA GLU A 407 -37.80 -17.96 -10.98
C GLU A 407 -38.07 -18.38 -9.53
N LEU A 408 -37.59 -19.56 -9.16
CA LEU A 408 -37.81 -20.13 -7.83
C LEU A 408 -36.63 -20.96 -7.35
N ASN A 409 -36.25 -20.75 -6.07
CA ASN A 409 -35.27 -21.55 -5.38
C ASN A 409 -35.65 -21.77 -3.91
N ILE A 410 -36.80 -22.41 -3.70
CA ILE A 410 -37.48 -22.48 -2.39
C ILE A 410 -36.62 -23.16 -1.34
N TYR A 411 -35.94 -24.23 -1.72
CA TYR A 411 -35.13 -25.03 -0.79
C TYR A 411 -33.62 -24.78 -0.90
N GLY A 412 -33.23 -23.84 -1.75
CA GLY A 412 -31.84 -23.50 -1.98
C GLY A 412 -31.08 -24.54 -2.81
N PHE A 413 -29.78 -24.39 -2.77
CA PHE A 413 -28.84 -25.33 -3.38
C PHE A 413 -27.74 -25.67 -2.38
N ASN A 414 -27.15 -26.86 -2.53
CA ASN A 414 -26.06 -27.32 -1.70
C ASN A 414 -24.71 -26.98 -2.34
N VAL A 415 -23.81 -26.47 -1.54
CA VAL A 415 -22.40 -26.31 -1.88
C VAL A 415 -21.58 -27.20 -0.96
N SER A 416 -20.71 -28.01 -1.51
CA SER A 416 -19.82 -28.85 -0.72
C SER A 416 -18.45 -28.97 -1.37
N GLY A 417 -17.41 -29.02 -0.55
CA GLY A 417 -16.07 -29.29 -1.04
C GLY A 417 -15.87 -30.75 -1.36
N VAL A 418 -15.15 -31.03 -2.43
CA VAL A 418 -14.82 -32.39 -2.88
C VAL A 418 -13.34 -32.66 -2.76
N SER A 419 -12.52 -31.74 -3.21
CA SER A 419 -11.06 -31.90 -3.29
C SER A 419 -10.34 -30.59 -2.95
N PRO A 420 -9.23 -30.67 -2.18
CA PRO A 420 -8.57 -31.86 -1.60
C PRO A 420 -9.35 -32.50 -0.45
N ALA A 421 -9.40 -33.82 -0.43
CA ALA A 421 -10.15 -34.56 0.57
C ALA A 421 -9.67 -34.26 2.00
N GLY A 422 -10.61 -34.05 2.94
CA GLY A 422 -10.31 -33.75 4.34
C GLY A 422 -9.94 -32.30 4.67
N ALA A 423 -9.75 -31.46 3.66
CA ALA A 423 -9.45 -30.03 3.87
C ALA A 423 -10.59 -29.13 3.42
N VAL A 424 -11.38 -29.58 2.45
CA VAL A 424 -12.55 -28.83 2.00
C VAL A 424 -13.70 -29.00 2.97
N SER A 425 -14.40 -27.90 3.23
CA SER A 425 -15.59 -27.96 4.06
C SER A 425 -16.70 -28.74 3.35
N THR A 426 -17.29 -29.69 4.04
CA THR A 426 -18.48 -30.40 3.54
C THR A 426 -19.71 -29.48 3.47
N ASN A 427 -19.72 -28.41 4.30
CA ASN A 427 -20.75 -27.39 4.32
C ASN A 427 -20.06 -26.02 4.44
N PRO A 428 -19.52 -25.47 3.37
CA PRO A 428 -18.86 -24.17 3.41
C PRO A 428 -19.88 -23.08 3.74
N THR A 429 -19.43 -22.04 4.41
CA THR A 429 -20.23 -20.83 4.60
C THR A 429 -20.47 -20.19 3.25
N LEU A 430 -21.72 -19.87 2.97
CA LEU A 430 -22.13 -19.14 1.77
C LEU A 430 -22.21 -17.65 2.07
N TYR A 431 -21.80 -16.85 1.12
CA TYR A 431 -21.80 -15.40 1.19
C TYR A 431 -22.55 -14.82 0.00
N TRP A 432 -23.19 -13.68 0.18
CA TRP A 432 -23.83 -12.92 -0.89
C TRP A 432 -23.88 -11.44 -0.54
N ASP A 433 -24.04 -10.60 -1.55
CA ASP A 433 -24.31 -9.17 -1.41
C ASP A 433 -25.39 -8.75 -2.39
N ASP A 434 -26.59 -8.58 -1.88
CA ASP A 434 -27.75 -8.18 -2.66
C ASP A 434 -28.07 -6.68 -2.52
N THR A 435 -27.14 -5.88 -2.04
CA THR A 435 -27.33 -4.44 -1.80
C THR A 435 -27.83 -3.69 -3.04
N LEU A 436 -27.34 -4.06 -4.22
CA LEU A 436 -27.75 -3.40 -5.46
C LEU A 436 -29.11 -3.86 -5.96
N LEU A 437 -29.61 -5.03 -5.55
CA LEU A 437 -30.95 -5.48 -5.87
C LEU A 437 -32.01 -4.63 -5.17
N TYR A 438 -31.72 -4.16 -3.98
CA TYR A 438 -32.60 -3.30 -3.20
C TYR A 438 -32.80 -1.92 -3.85
N ASN A 439 -31.75 -1.37 -4.47
CA ASN A 439 -31.77 0.00 -5.01
C ASN A 439 -32.29 0.06 -6.48
N ALA A 440 -32.46 -1.07 -7.12
CA ALA A 440 -32.76 -1.14 -8.56
C ALA A 440 -34.23 -0.87 -8.92
N GLY A 441 -35.09 -0.66 -7.94
CA GLY A 441 -36.51 -0.70 -8.24
C GLY A 441 -37.25 0.60 -8.08
N THR A 442 -37.32 1.44 -9.09
CA THR A 442 -38.47 2.32 -9.30
C THR A 442 -39.75 1.53 -9.63
N ASP A 443 -39.60 0.32 -10.09
CA ASP A 443 -40.71 -0.57 -10.50
C ASP A 443 -41.33 -1.34 -9.33
N CYS A 444 -40.61 -1.44 -8.22
CA CYS A 444 -41.11 -2.08 -7.01
C CYS A 444 -41.99 -1.15 -6.14
N SER A 445 -42.12 0.10 -6.52
CA SER A 445 -42.82 1.12 -5.72
C SER A 445 -44.36 1.01 -5.75
N SER A 446 -44.93 0.32 -6.71
CA SER A 446 -46.40 0.25 -6.89
C SER A 446 -47.05 -0.98 -6.27
N ASN A 447 -46.31 -1.98 -5.93
CA ASN A 447 -46.84 -3.21 -5.35
C ASN A 447 -46.19 -3.51 -4.01
N ASN A 448 -46.47 -2.82 -3.00
CA ASN A 448 -46.39 -3.13 -1.56
C ASN A 448 -45.64 -4.40 -1.09
N ASN A 449 -44.83 -4.98 -1.93
CA ASN A 449 -44.02 -6.15 -1.66
C ASN A 449 -42.66 -5.67 -1.18
N ASN A 450 -42.65 -5.46 0.04
CA ASN A 450 -41.60 -5.17 0.96
C ASN A 450 -40.23 -5.75 0.64
N TYR A 451 -39.61 -5.16 -0.34
CA TYR A 451 -38.17 -5.12 -0.39
C TYR A 451 -37.56 -4.24 0.69
N THR A 452 -38.34 -3.76 1.61
CA THR A 452 -37.91 -3.00 2.78
C THR A 452 -37.34 -3.92 3.83
N GLY A 453 -36.38 -4.57 3.47
CA GLY A 453 -35.22 -5.10 4.07
C GLY A 453 -35.04 -5.32 5.53
N SER A 454 -35.99 -5.74 6.28
CA SER A 454 -35.68 -6.32 7.59
C SER A 454 -35.53 -7.84 7.53
N GLY A 455 -34.58 -8.31 6.77
CA GLY A 455 -34.33 -9.73 6.59
C GLY A 455 -33.26 -10.03 5.56
N TYR A 456 -32.85 -9.03 4.83
CA TYR A 456 -31.69 -9.10 3.97
C TYR A 456 -30.44 -9.02 4.81
N ASP A 457 -29.69 -10.07 4.80
CA ASP A 457 -28.29 -9.95 5.12
C ASP A 457 -27.54 -9.56 3.86
N ASN A 458 -27.48 -8.27 3.62
CA ASN A 458 -26.76 -7.67 2.52
C ASN A 458 -25.31 -7.30 2.91
N SER A 459 -24.86 -7.72 4.07
CA SER A 459 -23.53 -7.46 4.54
C SER A 459 -22.64 -8.63 4.19
N ILE A 460 -21.67 -8.39 3.38
CA ILE A 460 -20.57 -9.27 3.10
C ILE A 460 -19.57 -9.33 4.24
N LEU A 461 -19.41 -8.20 4.91
CA LEU A 461 -18.43 -8.02 5.95
C LEU A 461 -19.11 -8.17 7.26
N GLY A 462 -18.83 -9.29 7.91
CA GLY A 462 -19.14 -9.42 9.23
C GLY A 462 -20.44 -9.95 9.60
N VAL A 463 -21.20 -10.18 8.73
CA VAL A 463 -22.20 -11.14 8.93
C VAL A 463 -21.66 -12.39 8.31
N THR A 464 -21.42 -13.36 9.12
CA THR A 464 -21.49 -14.69 8.62
C THR A 464 -22.91 -14.81 8.11
N PRO A 465 -23.17 -14.78 6.82
CA PRO A 465 -24.51 -15.03 6.36
C PRO A 465 -24.83 -16.41 6.89
N ALA A 466 -25.74 -16.47 7.79
CA ALA A 466 -26.27 -17.75 8.15
C ALA A 466 -26.78 -18.36 6.87
N PRO A 467 -26.40 -19.59 6.53
CA PRO A 467 -27.04 -20.28 5.43
C PRO A 467 -28.52 -20.18 5.66
N VAL A 468 -29.17 -19.61 4.68
CA VAL A 468 -30.59 -19.32 4.79
C VAL A 468 -31.32 -20.62 4.94
N GLY A 469 -32.03 -20.80 6.01
CA GLY A 469 -32.77 -22.02 6.31
C GLY A 469 -31.88 -23.17 6.82
N ASN A 470 -32.04 -24.35 6.26
CA ASN A 470 -31.23 -25.49 6.62
C ASN A 470 -29.80 -25.32 6.13
N PRO A 471 -28.77 -25.39 7.02
CA PRO A 471 -27.37 -25.22 6.60
C PRO A 471 -26.91 -26.23 5.55
N THR A 472 -27.63 -27.30 5.32
CA THR A 472 -27.34 -28.29 4.28
C THR A 472 -27.97 -27.96 2.93
N ILE A 473 -28.87 -26.98 2.85
CA ILE A 473 -29.56 -26.61 1.59
C ILE A 473 -29.05 -25.29 1.01
N GLY A 474 -28.24 -24.54 1.73
CA GLY A 474 -27.66 -23.30 1.24
C GLY A 474 -28.67 -22.15 1.09
N ARG A 475 -28.40 -21.25 0.15
CA ARG A 475 -29.21 -20.06 -0.10
C ARG A 475 -30.52 -20.41 -0.80
N ALA A 476 -31.64 -19.92 -0.25
CA ALA A 476 -32.98 -20.19 -0.77
C ALA A 476 -33.79 -18.87 -0.86
N TRP A 477 -34.75 -18.82 -1.79
CA TRP A 477 -35.76 -17.78 -1.90
C TRP A 477 -37.06 -18.36 -2.44
N ASN A 478 -38.15 -17.67 -2.24
CA ASN A 478 -39.50 -18.19 -2.47
C ASN A 478 -40.25 -17.55 -3.65
N GLY A 479 -39.53 -16.95 -4.57
CA GLY A 479 -40.14 -16.23 -5.69
C GLY A 479 -40.66 -14.83 -5.35
N ASN A 480 -40.57 -14.41 -4.11
CA ASN A 480 -40.97 -13.06 -3.68
C ASN A 480 -39.78 -12.10 -3.58
N GLY A 481 -38.72 -12.41 -4.20
CA GLY A 481 -37.49 -11.60 -4.20
C GLY A 481 -36.81 -11.48 -2.83
N ASN A 482 -37.14 -12.32 -1.86
CA ASN A 482 -36.60 -12.26 -0.51
C ASN A 482 -35.93 -13.58 -0.13
N PRO A 483 -34.60 -13.63 0.02
CA PRO A 483 -33.91 -14.76 0.60
C PRO A 483 -34.49 -15.00 2.00
N THR A 484 -34.89 -16.21 2.33
CA THR A 484 -35.58 -16.47 3.58
C THR A 484 -34.85 -17.50 4.41
N ASN A 485 -34.73 -17.23 5.70
CA ASN A 485 -34.23 -18.19 6.69
C ASN A 485 -35.30 -19.19 7.08
N VAL A 486 -36.53 -18.94 6.68
CA VAL A 486 -37.67 -19.80 7.04
C VAL A 486 -38.45 -20.06 5.77
N ILE A 487 -38.46 -21.27 5.34
CA ILE A 487 -39.29 -21.72 4.25
C ILE A 487 -40.71 -21.84 4.81
N PRO A 488 -41.62 -20.94 4.43
CA PRO A 488 -43.00 -21.10 4.86
C PRO A 488 -43.57 -22.33 4.16
N ALA A 489 -44.09 -23.24 4.91
CA ALA A 489 -44.90 -24.32 4.34
C ALA A 489 -46.38 -23.94 4.46
N PRO A 490 -47.18 -24.09 3.39
CA PRO A 490 -46.77 -24.38 2.01
C PRO A 490 -46.29 -23.12 1.30
N ALA A 491 -45.32 -23.30 0.39
CA ALA A 491 -44.99 -22.25 -0.54
C ALA A 491 -46.25 -21.79 -1.24
N VAL A 492 -46.53 -20.52 -1.17
CA VAL A 492 -47.61 -19.94 -1.97
C VAL A 492 -47.08 -19.87 -3.40
N TYR A 493 -47.33 -20.93 -4.15
CA TYR A 493 -47.10 -20.92 -5.55
C TYR A 493 -47.82 -19.72 -6.15
N TYR A 494 -47.13 -18.93 -6.91
CA TYR A 494 -47.76 -17.90 -7.69
C TYR A 494 -48.67 -18.58 -8.69
N SER A 495 -49.99 -18.53 -8.47
CA SER A 495 -51.02 -19.13 -9.32
C SER A 495 -51.31 -18.28 -10.59
N GLY A 496 -50.48 -17.30 -10.86
CA GLY A 496 -50.50 -16.52 -12.08
C GLY A 496 -49.47 -17.08 -13.08
N THR A 497 -49.87 -17.26 -14.32
CA THR A 497 -48.92 -17.39 -15.42
C THR A 497 -47.87 -16.30 -15.26
N PRO A 498 -46.56 -16.65 -15.31
CA PRO A 498 -45.50 -15.64 -15.34
C PRO A 498 -45.88 -14.67 -16.47
N ASN A 499 -46.09 -13.42 -16.12
CA ASN A 499 -46.44 -12.47 -17.17
C ASN A 499 -45.12 -11.99 -17.78
N ASP A 500 -44.70 -12.70 -18.78
CA ASP A 500 -43.48 -12.41 -19.55
C ASP A 500 -43.42 -11.00 -20.15
N SER A 501 -44.42 -10.18 -19.97
CA SER A 501 -44.53 -8.90 -20.64
C SER A 501 -43.89 -7.73 -19.90
N ASP A 502 -43.54 -7.89 -18.63
CA ASP A 502 -42.94 -6.85 -17.82
C ASP A 502 -41.67 -7.33 -17.09
N ASN A 503 -40.76 -7.77 -17.75
CA ASN A 503 -39.39 -8.21 -17.45
C ASN A 503 -38.69 -7.66 -16.16
N VAL A 504 -39.44 -7.04 -15.28
CA VAL A 504 -38.97 -6.45 -14.02
C VAL A 504 -40.04 -6.66 -12.96
N GLN A 505 -40.16 -7.87 -12.47
CA GLN A 505 -41.05 -8.14 -11.34
C GLN A 505 -40.28 -8.06 -10.02
N CYS A 506 -40.77 -7.30 -9.10
CA CYS A 506 -40.20 -7.09 -7.79
C CYS A 506 -40.33 -8.29 -6.84
N ASN A 507 -41.02 -9.30 -7.25
CA ASN A 507 -41.42 -10.42 -6.44
C ASN A 507 -40.73 -11.75 -6.81
N ASP A 508 -39.82 -11.73 -7.79
CA ASP A 508 -38.98 -12.86 -8.10
C ASP A 508 -37.50 -12.46 -8.25
N PHE A 509 -36.61 -13.41 -8.19
CA PHE A 509 -35.21 -13.22 -8.47
C PHE A 509 -34.88 -13.52 -9.94
N GLY A 510 -35.87 -13.92 -10.75
CA GLY A 510 -35.67 -14.36 -12.12
C GLY A 510 -35.30 -13.24 -13.05
N ASN A 511 -36.31 -12.73 -13.71
CA ASN A 511 -36.12 -11.80 -14.82
C ASN A 511 -35.21 -10.62 -14.50
N ALA A 512 -34.26 -10.38 -15.39
CA ALA A 512 -33.34 -9.27 -15.34
C ALA A 512 -32.43 -9.22 -14.11
N ARG A 513 -32.27 -10.30 -13.36
CA ARG A 513 -31.38 -10.35 -12.21
C ARG A 513 -30.30 -11.41 -12.34
N LEU A 514 -29.12 -11.05 -11.89
CA LEU A 514 -27.98 -11.92 -11.74
C LEU A 514 -27.64 -12.00 -10.26
N ILE A 515 -27.91 -13.16 -9.66
CA ILE A 515 -27.78 -13.39 -8.22
C ILE A 515 -26.47 -14.11 -7.97
N ASN A 516 -25.57 -13.54 -7.20
CA ASN A 516 -24.32 -14.18 -6.86
C ASN A 516 -24.30 -14.72 -5.43
N THR A 517 -23.81 -15.93 -5.31
CA THR A 517 -23.46 -16.56 -4.03
C THR A 517 -22.04 -17.07 -4.16
N TRP A 518 -21.21 -16.89 -3.13
CA TRP A 518 -19.85 -17.41 -3.19
C TRP A 518 -19.48 -18.17 -1.93
N ALA A 519 -18.46 -18.99 -2.08
CA ALA A 519 -17.89 -19.79 -0.98
C ALA A 519 -16.39 -20.01 -1.23
N TRP A 520 -15.74 -20.54 -0.22
CA TRP A 520 -14.38 -21.07 -0.33
C TRP A 520 -14.37 -22.55 -0.03
N GLY A 521 -13.67 -23.30 -0.86
CA GLY A 521 -13.49 -24.73 -0.66
C GLY A 521 -12.67 -25.03 0.59
N ILE A 522 -11.54 -24.37 0.77
CA ILE A 522 -10.66 -24.52 1.92
C ILE A 522 -10.78 -23.29 2.79
N VAL A 523 -11.08 -23.51 4.07
CA VAL A 523 -11.06 -22.47 5.11
C VAL A 523 -10.27 -23.02 6.29
N LEU A 524 -9.10 -22.47 6.55
CA LEU A 524 -8.24 -22.86 7.66
C LEU A 524 -8.16 -21.71 8.65
N ASN A 525 -8.75 -21.89 9.80
CA ASN A 525 -8.77 -20.91 10.87
C ASN A 525 -7.69 -21.19 11.89
N SER A 526 -7.05 -20.15 12.38
CA SER A 526 -6.12 -20.18 13.50
C SER A 526 -6.45 -19.02 14.42
N THR A 527 -7.02 -19.34 15.58
CA THR A 527 -7.30 -18.32 16.59
C THR A 527 -6.17 -18.28 17.60
N GLN A 528 -5.62 -17.11 17.81
CA GLN A 528 -4.52 -16.86 18.72
C GLN A 528 -4.85 -15.62 19.55
N THR A 529 -4.14 -15.43 20.65
CA THR A 529 -4.34 -14.25 21.48
C THR A 529 -3.36 -13.16 21.06
N LEU A 530 -3.86 -12.01 20.75
CA LEU A 530 -3.09 -10.79 20.57
C LEU A 530 -3.17 -9.97 21.86
N THR A 531 -2.03 -9.59 22.37
CA THR A 531 -1.93 -8.79 23.60
C THR A 531 -1.33 -7.44 23.28
N LEU A 532 -2.04 -6.38 23.60
CA LEU A 532 -1.51 -5.03 23.61
C LEU A 532 -0.93 -4.79 24.98
N THR A 533 0.38 -4.66 25.05
CA THR A 533 1.05 -4.33 26.30
C THR A 533 1.96 -3.15 26.09
N CYS A 534 1.92 -2.25 27.03
CA CYS A 534 2.79 -1.09 27.00
C CYS A 534 3.31 -0.79 28.38
N VAL A 535 4.53 -0.37 28.42
CA VAL A 535 5.15 0.29 29.56
C VAL A 535 5.61 1.66 29.10
N ASP A 536 5.60 2.58 30.02
CA ASP A 536 6.20 3.88 29.76
C ASP A 536 7.69 3.78 30.04
N VAL A 537 8.47 4.39 29.17
CA VAL A 537 9.91 4.58 29.38
C VAL A 537 10.17 6.06 29.39
N SER A 538 10.77 6.54 30.46
CA SER A 538 11.01 7.95 30.65
C SER A 538 12.41 8.24 31.20
N GLY A 539 12.86 9.42 30.91
CA GLY A 539 14.09 9.95 31.42
C GLY A 539 14.07 11.47 31.42
N THR A 540 15.17 12.01 31.84
CA THR A 540 15.42 13.45 31.89
C THR A 540 16.76 13.75 31.24
N VAL A 541 16.78 14.76 30.40
CA VAL A 541 18.02 15.42 29.99
C VAL A 541 18.24 16.55 31.00
N TRP A 542 19.35 16.57 31.68
CA TRP A 542 19.67 17.63 32.64
C TRP A 542 20.94 18.38 32.27
N ASP A 543 20.99 19.56 32.69
CA ASP A 543 22.11 20.45 32.60
C ASP A 543 23.10 20.08 33.74
N ASP A 544 24.24 19.53 33.37
CA ASP A 544 25.23 18.92 34.28
C ASP A 544 26.33 19.94 34.59
N ALA A 545 25.93 20.99 35.28
CA ALA A 545 26.75 22.17 35.56
C ALA A 545 28.05 21.92 36.34
N ASP A 546 28.15 20.82 37.06
CA ASP A 546 29.40 20.49 37.80
C ASP A 546 30.25 19.44 37.05
N GLY A 547 29.81 19.04 35.87
CA GLY A 547 30.41 18.11 34.94
C GLY A 547 31.44 17.13 35.45
N SER A 548 31.32 15.87 35.10
CA SER A 548 32.43 14.95 35.37
C SER A 548 33.57 15.19 34.40
N ALA A 549 34.78 15.02 34.86
CA ALA A 549 35.99 15.22 34.08
C ALA A 549 35.88 14.51 32.69
N LYS A 550 36.32 15.18 31.64
CA LYS A 550 36.35 14.75 30.25
C LYS A 550 36.64 13.27 30.08
N GLY A 551 35.66 12.48 29.61
CA GLY A 551 35.75 11.04 29.38
C GLY A 551 35.40 10.14 30.56
N ALA A 552 34.97 10.65 31.70
CA ALA A 552 34.46 9.83 32.79
C ALA A 552 32.97 10.11 33.01
N PHE A 553 32.13 9.70 32.07
CA PHE A 553 30.67 9.83 32.18
C PHE A 553 30.16 9.21 33.47
N THR A 554 29.73 10.04 34.44
CA THR A 554 29.25 9.53 35.72
C THR A 554 27.75 9.37 35.76
N ASN A 555 27.00 10.00 34.86
CA ASN A 555 25.55 9.92 34.75
C ASN A 555 24.83 9.97 36.11
N ILE A 556 25.35 10.81 37.05
CA ILE A 556 24.79 10.99 38.38
C ILE A 556 24.35 12.44 38.47
N ARG A 557 23.05 12.62 38.36
CA ARG A 557 22.44 13.92 38.61
C ARG A 557 22.74 14.34 40.07
N THR A 558 23.49 15.41 40.26
CA THR A 558 23.78 15.97 41.55
C THR A 558 22.83 17.11 41.93
N ASN A 559 23.08 17.75 43.06
CA ASN A 559 22.14 18.68 43.70
C ASN A 559 21.83 19.92 42.85
N ASN A 560 20.56 20.11 42.53
CA ASN A 560 19.95 21.27 41.86
C ASN A 560 20.09 21.37 40.34
N GLU A 561 20.61 20.35 39.67
CA GLU A 561 20.64 20.33 38.20
C GLU A 561 19.25 20.34 37.62
N GLN A 562 19.02 21.26 36.75
CA GLN A 562 17.72 21.46 36.11
C GLN A 562 17.61 20.64 34.84
N GLY A 563 16.41 20.19 34.56
CA GLY A 563 16.15 19.56 33.26
C GLY A 563 16.19 20.59 32.13
N THR A 564 16.82 20.26 31.02
CA THR A 564 16.98 21.14 29.87
C THR A 564 16.64 20.42 28.55
N ASN A 565 16.24 21.18 27.54
CA ASN A 565 16.08 20.70 26.18
C ASN A 565 17.00 21.44 25.21
N ALA A 566 18.05 22.06 25.72
CA ALA A 566 19.03 22.80 24.95
C ALA A 566 18.42 23.81 23.95
N GLY A 567 17.42 24.57 24.39
CA GLY A 567 16.79 25.60 23.54
C GLY A 567 15.66 25.12 22.66
N ASN A 568 15.09 23.93 22.88
CA ASN A 568 14.04 23.21 22.11
C ASN A 568 14.54 22.39 20.91
N ASP A 569 15.80 22.05 20.87
CA ASP A 569 16.42 21.38 19.73
C ASP A 569 16.73 19.90 19.98
N LEU A 570 16.24 19.30 21.06
CA LEU A 570 16.53 17.91 21.41
C LEU A 570 15.34 16.98 21.24
N TYR A 571 15.66 15.80 20.70
CA TYR A 571 14.74 14.68 20.51
C TYR A 571 15.35 13.41 21.10
N ALA A 572 14.53 12.66 21.82
CA ALA A 572 14.83 11.29 22.20
C ALA A 572 14.18 10.34 21.20
N SER A 573 14.95 9.41 20.63
CA SER A 573 14.47 8.40 19.67
C SER A 573 14.68 7.00 20.22
N LEU A 574 13.59 6.24 20.36
CA LEU A 574 13.60 4.86 20.79
C LEU A 574 13.87 3.94 19.61
N VAL A 575 14.82 3.01 19.73
CA VAL A 575 15.31 2.14 18.67
C VAL A 575 15.12 0.68 19.08
N ASP A 576 14.59 -0.11 18.16
CA ASP A 576 14.49 -1.56 18.31
C ASP A 576 15.84 -2.22 17.98
N PRO A 577 16.44 -3.00 18.88
CA PRO A 577 17.75 -3.60 18.69
C PRO A 577 17.78 -4.69 17.60
N VAL A 578 16.62 -5.24 17.20
CA VAL A 578 16.52 -6.31 16.20
C VAL A 578 16.49 -5.77 14.79
N SER A 579 15.68 -4.74 14.55
CA SER A 579 15.59 -4.09 13.24
C SER A 579 16.64 -2.99 13.06
N GLY A 580 17.07 -2.38 14.15
CA GLY A 580 17.91 -1.17 14.13
C GLY A 580 17.13 0.10 13.78
N ASP A 581 15.80 0.03 13.68
CA ASP A 581 14.96 1.14 13.27
C ASP A 581 14.35 1.89 14.45
N VAL A 582 14.05 3.15 14.23
CA VAL A 582 13.30 3.99 15.18
C VAL A 582 11.88 3.46 15.32
N VAL A 583 11.46 3.20 16.55
CA VAL A 583 10.08 2.79 16.87
C VAL A 583 9.25 3.94 17.44
N ALA A 584 9.89 4.93 18.04
CA ALA A 584 9.25 6.18 18.48
C ALA A 584 10.28 7.30 18.57
N SER A 585 9.85 8.53 18.38
CA SER A 585 10.67 9.73 18.63
C SER A 585 9.82 10.81 19.27
N VAL A 586 10.33 11.42 20.34
CA VAL A 586 9.64 12.47 21.09
C VAL A 586 10.58 13.65 21.29
N ALA A 587 10.02 14.85 21.28
CA ALA A 587 10.77 16.05 21.66
C ALA A 587 11.01 16.04 23.18
N VAL A 588 12.20 16.45 23.59
CA VAL A 588 12.50 16.70 25.00
C VAL A 588 11.79 17.97 25.45
N SER A 589 11.08 17.90 26.57
CA SER A 589 10.33 19.05 27.10
C SER A 589 11.26 20.16 27.61
N ALA A 590 10.74 21.36 27.82
CA ALA A 590 11.49 22.48 28.40
C ALA A 590 12.04 22.21 29.83
N THR A 591 11.50 21.18 30.48
CA THR A 591 12.00 20.72 31.80
C THR A 591 12.88 19.49 31.67
N GLY A 592 13.38 19.21 30.46
CA GLY A 592 14.28 18.10 30.16
C GLY A 592 13.60 16.73 30.11
N THR A 593 12.33 16.60 30.43
CA THR A 593 11.66 15.30 30.50
C THR A 593 11.25 14.79 29.14
N TYR A 594 11.35 13.50 28.96
CA TYR A 594 10.78 12.79 27.82
C TYR A 594 10.14 11.48 28.25
N THR A 595 9.13 11.05 27.51
CA THR A 595 8.41 9.81 27.80
C THR A 595 7.97 9.13 26.53
N PHE A 596 8.32 7.87 26.41
CA PHE A 596 7.76 6.97 25.41
C PHE A 596 6.64 6.16 26.06
N ASN A 597 5.42 6.44 25.66
CA ASN A 597 4.24 5.78 26.25
C ASN A 597 3.91 4.43 25.59
N ASN A 598 4.78 3.83 24.82
CA ASN A 598 4.42 2.71 23.98
C ASN A 598 5.59 1.76 23.76
N VAL A 599 6.25 1.36 24.81
CA VAL A 599 7.42 0.47 24.71
C VAL A 599 7.00 -0.97 24.94
N PRO A 600 7.51 -1.94 24.11
CA PRO A 600 7.20 -3.34 24.29
C PRO A 600 7.62 -3.85 25.67
N VAL A 601 6.72 -4.61 26.30
CA VAL A 601 7.12 -5.33 27.52
C VAL A 601 8.08 -6.47 27.15
N ASN A 602 8.98 -6.80 28.09
CA ASN A 602 10.00 -7.84 27.94
C ASN A 602 10.94 -7.65 26.74
N SER A 603 11.08 -6.42 26.27
CA SER A 603 12.08 -6.08 25.25
C SER A 603 13.45 -5.92 25.89
N SER A 604 14.46 -6.58 25.31
CA SER A 604 15.84 -6.49 25.79
C SER A 604 16.73 -5.76 24.80
N GLY A 605 17.63 -4.93 25.34
CA GLY A 605 18.59 -4.24 24.49
C GLY A 605 17.99 -3.07 23.69
N MET A 606 16.85 -2.54 24.10
CA MET A 606 16.29 -1.31 23.52
C MET A 606 17.25 -0.15 23.74
N GLU A 607 17.33 0.74 22.78
CA GLU A 607 18.24 1.88 22.85
C GLU A 607 17.46 3.21 22.74
N ILE A 608 17.92 4.21 23.46
CA ILE A 608 17.45 5.59 23.30
C ILE A 608 18.62 6.43 22.80
N TYR A 609 18.39 7.10 21.69
CA TYR A 609 19.32 8.03 21.04
C TYR A 609 18.88 9.46 21.32
N LEU A 610 19.79 10.27 21.84
CA LEU A 610 19.60 11.71 21.96
C LEU A 610 20.21 12.40 20.74
N SER A 611 19.44 13.29 20.09
CA SER A 611 19.84 13.95 18.85
C SER A 611 19.12 15.28 18.65
N THR A 612 19.66 16.13 17.76
CA THR A 612 19.04 17.39 17.34
C THR A 612 17.98 17.20 16.24
N THR A 613 17.78 15.99 15.78
CA THR A 613 16.83 15.69 14.71
C THR A 613 15.86 14.62 15.17
N SER A 614 14.55 14.85 14.93
CA SER A 614 13.53 13.85 15.22
C SER A 614 13.74 12.59 14.36
N GLY A 615 13.70 11.43 15.00
CA GLY A 615 13.73 10.14 14.32
C GLY A 615 12.45 9.88 13.53
N THR A 616 12.59 9.22 12.37
CA THR A 616 11.46 8.77 11.56
C THR A 616 11.18 7.29 11.84
N VAL A 617 9.97 6.98 12.30
CA VAL A 617 9.57 5.59 12.59
C VAL A 617 9.74 4.70 11.37
N GLY A 618 10.36 3.53 11.56
CA GLY A 618 10.66 2.57 10.50
C GLY A 618 11.88 2.92 9.65
N SER A 619 12.72 3.86 10.10
CA SER A 619 14.00 4.21 9.47
C SER A 619 15.12 4.10 10.50
N LEU A 620 16.36 4.06 10.02
CA LEU A 620 17.53 4.12 10.91
C LEU A 620 17.49 5.38 11.80
N PRO A 621 18.02 5.30 13.04
CA PRO A 621 18.05 6.43 13.96
C PRO A 621 18.88 7.58 13.37
N PRO A 622 18.51 8.82 13.69
CA PRO A 622 19.36 9.96 13.37
C PRO A 622 20.73 9.81 14.06
N ALA A 623 21.74 10.45 13.52
CA ALA A 623 23.02 10.55 14.20
C ALA A 623 22.82 11.26 15.56
N THR A 624 23.43 10.71 16.60
CA THR A 624 23.43 11.36 17.93
C THR A 624 24.19 12.68 17.84
N GLY A 625 23.73 13.67 18.56
CA GLY A 625 24.36 14.98 18.60
C GLY A 625 23.59 15.97 19.45
N LEU A 626 24.29 17.02 19.82
CA LEU A 626 23.77 18.15 20.58
C LEU A 626 23.89 19.44 19.75
N PRO A 627 23.19 20.53 20.11
CA PRO A 627 23.46 21.83 19.54
C PRO A 627 24.93 22.22 19.71
N SER A 628 25.41 23.17 18.93
CA SER A 628 26.83 23.49 18.81
C SER A 628 27.46 24.04 20.09
N ASP A 629 26.65 24.54 20.97
CA ASP A 629 26.99 25.14 22.25
C ASP A 629 26.81 24.20 23.46
N TRP A 630 26.59 22.90 23.18
CA TRP A 630 26.39 21.88 24.19
C TRP A 630 27.33 20.70 24.01
N VAL A 631 27.81 20.10 25.07
CA VAL A 631 28.55 18.86 25.13
C VAL A 631 27.84 17.82 25.98
N ASN A 632 28.12 16.56 25.74
CA ASN A 632 27.56 15.50 26.55
C ASN A 632 28.45 15.10 27.72
N THR A 633 27.87 15.04 28.90
CA THR A 633 28.50 14.53 30.13
C THR A 633 28.09 13.09 30.41
N SER A 634 27.17 12.54 29.60
CA SER A 634 26.80 11.14 29.57
C SER A 634 26.81 10.59 28.15
N PRO A 635 26.79 9.24 27.94
CA PRO A 635 26.58 8.70 26.61
C PRO A 635 25.26 9.20 25.98
N LEU A 636 25.28 9.55 24.69
CA LEU A 636 24.08 9.97 23.94
C LEU A 636 23.23 8.76 23.46
N ILE A 637 23.64 7.56 23.81
CA ILE A 637 22.90 6.32 23.56
C ILE A 637 22.85 5.56 24.88
N HIS A 638 21.62 5.28 25.32
CA HIS A 638 21.39 4.42 26.48
C HIS A 638 20.69 3.14 26.09
N THR A 639 21.27 2.00 26.47
CA THR A 639 20.66 0.68 26.30
C THR A 639 19.95 0.28 27.58
N PHE A 640 18.73 -0.24 27.45
CA PHE A 640 17.92 -0.70 28.58
C PHE A 640 17.09 -1.93 28.25
N ASN A 641 16.52 -2.54 29.27
CA ASN A 641 15.57 -3.62 29.12
C ASN A 641 14.21 -3.17 29.69
N ALA A 642 13.18 -3.25 28.84
CA ALA A 642 11.81 -3.02 29.30
C ALA A 642 11.26 -4.31 29.85
N GLY A 643 10.96 -4.34 31.14
CA GLY A 643 10.24 -5.45 31.78
C GLY A 643 8.72 -5.34 31.63
N THR A 644 7.99 -5.69 32.67
CA THR A 644 6.51 -5.56 32.72
C THR A 644 6.06 -4.31 33.50
N ALA A 645 6.98 -3.50 33.98
CA ALA A 645 6.74 -2.24 34.70
C ALA A 645 7.38 -1.07 33.94
N ASN A 646 6.84 0.11 34.17
CA ASN A 646 7.41 1.35 33.61
C ASN A 646 8.89 1.46 33.95
N VAL A 647 9.68 1.92 32.99
CA VAL A 647 11.10 2.18 33.14
C VAL A 647 11.29 3.68 33.28
N THR A 648 11.96 4.08 34.33
CA THR A 648 12.26 5.50 34.61
C THR A 648 13.75 5.68 34.83
N GLY A 649 14.25 6.92 34.65
CA GLY A 649 15.65 7.24 34.94
C GLY A 649 16.61 6.78 33.82
N ILE A 650 16.15 6.73 32.58
CA ILE A 650 17.06 6.67 31.43
C ILE A 650 17.44 8.11 31.12
N ASP A 651 18.43 8.57 31.80
CA ASP A 651 18.74 9.99 31.88
C ASP A 651 19.99 10.34 31.07
N PHE A 652 20.06 11.59 30.57
CA PHE A 652 21.19 12.15 29.82
C PHE A 652 21.70 13.39 30.51
N GLY A 653 22.98 13.48 30.80
CA GLY A 653 23.66 14.69 31.22
C GLY A 653 24.24 15.38 29.98
N ILE A 654 24.00 16.67 29.91
CA ILE A 654 24.59 17.57 28.91
C ILE A 654 25.01 18.85 29.64
N GLU A 655 25.96 19.56 29.11
CA GLU A 655 26.50 20.77 29.67
C GLU A 655 26.65 21.80 28.57
N GLN A 656 26.39 23.05 28.89
CA GLN A 656 26.50 24.15 27.95
C GLN A 656 27.92 24.70 27.93
N LEU A 657 28.47 24.85 26.74
CA LEU A 657 29.83 25.29 26.53
C LEU A 657 30.02 26.77 26.91
N PRO A 658 31.15 27.12 27.48
CA PRO A 658 31.46 28.51 27.78
C PRO A 658 31.62 29.34 26.50
N ASN A 659 31.39 30.64 26.61
CA ASN A 659 31.52 31.57 25.46
C ASN A 659 32.46 32.71 25.87
N SER A 660 33.57 32.82 25.20
CA SER A 660 34.56 33.89 25.36
C SER A 660 34.17 35.14 24.57
N ASN A 661 34.40 36.31 25.10
CA ASN A 661 34.01 37.57 24.50
C ASN A 661 35.10 38.18 23.62
N ASN A 662 34.80 38.50 22.38
CA ASN A 662 35.70 39.30 21.57
C ASN A 662 36.00 40.65 22.19
N GLN A 663 37.28 41.01 22.26
CA GLN A 663 37.72 42.27 22.83
C GLN A 663 38.41 43.11 21.72
N ASN A 664 38.13 44.39 21.70
CA ASN A 664 38.68 45.29 20.69
C ASN A 664 38.94 46.65 21.31
N TYR A 665 40.22 47.00 21.40
CA TYR A 665 40.69 48.22 22.02
C TYR A 665 41.50 49.01 21.01
N THR A 666 41.62 50.35 21.23
CA THR A 666 42.45 51.25 20.46
C THR A 666 43.32 52.06 21.39
N ILE A 667 44.59 51.90 21.30
CA ILE A 667 45.56 52.62 22.13
C ILE A 667 46.37 53.66 21.32
N GLY A 668 47.02 54.60 21.98
CA GLY A 668 48.00 55.46 21.33
C GLY A 668 49.23 54.71 20.86
N THR A 669 50.12 55.35 20.12
CA THR A 669 51.38 54.71 19.66
C THR A 669 52.19 54.15 20.78
N PRO A 670 52.45 52.85 20.86
CA PRO A 670 53.20 52.26 21.97
C PRO A 670 54.70 52.62 21.93
N THR A 671 55.34 52.52 23.07
CA THR A 671 56.78 52.64 23.15
C THR A 671 57.46 51.30 22.89
N LEU A 672 58.51 51.28 22.05
CA LEU A 672 59.25 50.06 21.77
C LEU A 672 59.79 49.38 23.03
N ASN A 673 59.61 48.07 23.13
CA ASN A 673 59.90 47.19 24.26
C ASN A 673 59.17 47.53 25.56
N SER A 674 58.10 48.34 25.53
CA SER A 674 57.17 48.51 26.66
C SER A 674 56.23 47.28 26.83
N TYR A 675 55.72 47.15 28.03
CA TYR A 675 54.71 46.18 28.41
C TYR A 675 53.40 46.89 28.70
N LEU A 676 52.30 46.40 28.13
CA LEU A 676 50.95 46.81 28.43
C LEU A 676 50.27 45.68 29.18
N THR A 677 49.75 45.95 30.36
CA THR A 677 49.00 44.97 31.16
C THR A 677 47.51 45.01 30.73
N LEU A 678 46.91 43.85 30.51
CA LEU A 678 45.52 43.73 30.01
C LEU A 678 44.55 43.56 31.22
N ASN A 679 44.45 44.63 32.03
CA ASN A 679 43.66 44.59 33.28
C ASN A 679 43.01 45.93 33.65
N GLU A 680 43.00 46.88 32.71
CA GLU A 680 42.51 48.24 32.96
C GLU A 680 40.94 48.29 32.93
N ALA A 681 40.37 49.47 32.89
CA ALA A 681 38.92 49.66 32.99
C ALA A 681 38.11 49.17 31.79
N GLY A 682 38.75 48.61 30.76
CA GLY A 682 38.06 48.08 29.57
C GLY A 682 37.44 49.18 28.70
N THR A 683 37.98 50.41 28.78
CA THR A 683 37.61 51.48 27.86
C THR A 683 38.33 51.31 26.53
N VAL A 684 37.90 51.98 25.48
CA VAL A 684 38.54 51.89 24.17
C VAL A 684 40.05 52.17 24.21
N ALA A 685 40.50 53.06 25.14
CA ALA A 685 41.91 53.43 25.29
C ALA A 685 42.68 52.62 26.33
N ASP A 686 41.99 51.92 27.23
CA ASP A 686 42.55 51.17 28.33
C ASP A 686 42.14 49.72 28.27
N PRO A 687 42.94 48.82 27.66
CA PRO A 687 42.60 47.44 27.45
C PRO A 687 42.26 46.67 28.73
N GLY A 688 41.07 46.10 28.75
CA GLY A 688 40.53 45.36 29.90
C GLY A 688 40.97 43.88 29.90
N PRO A 689 40.59 43.13 30.93
CA PRO A 689 40.90 41.73 31.06
C PRO A 689 40.17 40.89 30.05
N LEU A 690 40.62 39.64 29.87
CA LEU A 690 39.88 38.61 29.15
C LEU A 690 38.53 38.37 29.88
N SER A 691 37.49 38.23 29.13
CA SER A 691 36.16 37.99 29.68
C SER A 691 35.38 36.97 28.88
N GLY A 692 34.48 36.32 29.52
CA GLY A 692 33.56 35.36 28.94
C GLY A 692 32.31 35.26 29.79
N SER A 693 31.46 34.35 29.43
CA SER A 693 30.28 33.97 30.20
C SER A 693 30.01 32.50 30.01
N ASP A 694 29.46 31.90 30.98
CA ASP A 694 28.94 30.58 30.99
C ASP A 694 27.57 30.59 31.66
N PRO A 695 26.57 29.90 31.13
CA PRO A 695 25.25 29.88 31.76
C PRO A 695 25.23 29.31 33.17
N GLU A 696 26.08 28.32 33.44
CA GLU A 696 26.18 27.59 34.70
C GLU A 696 27.13 28.30 35.67
N ASP A 697 28.31 28.68 35.22
CA ASP A 697 29.37 29.29 36.01
C ASP A 697 29.24 30.81 36.12
N GLY A 698 28.45 31.42 35.25
CA GLY A 698 28.20 32.85 35.24
C GLY A 698 29.24 33.65 34.45
N THR A 699 29.77 34.71 35.04
CA THR A 699 30.77 35.56 34.36
C THR A 699 32.16 34.96 34.51
N LEU A 700 32.80 34.63 33.36
CA LEU A 700 34.15 34.11 33.32
C LEU A 700 35.18 35.24 33.22
N GLY A 701 36.27 35.12 33.97
CA GLY A 701 37.31 36.14 34.02
C GLY A 701 38.39 35.86 35.06
N SER A 702 38.59 36.76 36.01
CA SER A 702 39.62 36.61 37.05
C SER A 702 39.33 35.45 38.00
N GLY A 703 40.23 34.50 38.07
CA GLY A 703 40.13 33.30 38.90
C GLY A 703 39.81 32.02 38.10
N ASP A 704 39.31 32.16 36.91
CA ASP A 704 38.89 31.02 36.04
C ASP A 704 40.04 30.46 35.20
N THR A 705 39.80 29.40 34.49
CA THR A 705 40.78 28.82 33.61
C THR A 705 40.58 29.31 32.18
N VAL A 706 41.68 29.72 31.55
CA VAL A 706 41.65 30.20 30.14
C VAL A 706 42.78 29.59 29.34
N ALA A 707 42.50 29.20 28.13
CA ALA A 707 43.48 28.79 27.13
C ALA A 707 43.81 29.98 26.22
N ILE A 708 45.07 30.27 25.99
CA ILE A 708 45.50 31.15 24.91
C ILE A 708 45.67 30.29 23.68
N THR A 709 44.71 30.32 22.82
CA THR A 709 44.66 29.42 21.67
C THR A 709 45.60 29.81 20.52
N SER A 710 45.83 31.12 20.38
CA SER A 710 46.90 31.62 19.50
C SER A 710 47.55 32.88 20.12
N VAL A 711 48.84 33.04 19.89
CA VAL A 711 49.57 34.27 20.23
C VAL A 711 49.67 35.21 19.03
N PRO A 712 50.01 36.50 19.22
CA PRO A 712 50.21 37.42 18.10
C PRO A 712 51.16 36.91 17.03
N THR A 713 50.85 37.14 15.78
CA THR A 713 51.61 36.66 14.60
C THR A 713 52.56 37.76 14.01
N ASN A 714 52.44 38.99 14.51
CA ASN A 714 53.10 40.21 14.04
C ASN A 714 54.32 40.64 14.84
N ASN A 715 55.09 39.71 15.34
CA ASN A 715 56.27 39.88 16.21
C ASN A 715 55.96 40.40 17.65
N GLU A 716 54.75 40.86 17.95
CA GLU A 716 54.40 41.23 19.31
C GLU A 716 54.35 39.97 20.20
N GLN A 717 54.69 40.13 21.49
CA GLN A 717 54.84 38.99 22.39
C GLN A 717 53.87 39.05 23.56
N LEU A 718 53.18 37.97 23.81
CA LEU A 718 52.31 37.83 24.96
C LEU A 718 53.05 37.19 26.15
N TYR A 719 52.91 37.73 27.34
CA TYR A 719 53.51 37.25 28.57
C TYR A 719 52.45 37.04 29.66
N TYR A 720 52.60 35.95 30.42
CA TYR A 720 51.84 35.75 31.66
C TYR A 720 52.77 35.46 32.81
N ASN A 721 52.65 36.26 33.92
CA ASN A 721 53.49 36.15 35.06
C ASN A 721 55.02 36.19 34.70
N GLY A 722 55.38 37.06 33.79
CA GLY A 722 56.75 37.23 33.28
C GLY A 722 57.30 36.12 32.41
N LYS A 723 56.49 35.11 32.01
CA LYS A 723 56.86 34.05 31.11
C LYS A 723 56.21 34.26 29.72
N LEU A 724 56.91 34.00 28.67
CA LEU A 724 56.41 34.04 27.30
C LEU A 724 55.30 33.00 27.13
N VAL A 725 54.17 33.45 26.66
CA VAL A 725 53.00 32.58 26.33
C VAL A 725 53.18 32.02 24.92
N THR A 726 52.80 30.78 24.70
CA THR A 726 52.77 30.09 23.40
C THR A 726 51.34 29.65 23.08
N ASN A 727 51.11 29.29 21.79
CA ASN A 727 49.84 28.77 21.38
C ASN A 727 49.42 27.56 22.27
N ASN A 728 48.15 27.48 22.60
CA ASN A 728 47.55 26.48 23.46
C ASN A 728 48.09 26.45 24.92
N THR A 729 48.48 27.62 25.45
CA THR A 729 48.86 27.72 26.85
C THR A 729 47.61 27.83 27.72
N ILE A 730 47.47 26.87 28.64
CA ILE A 730 46.37 26.89 29.63
C ILE A 730 46.86 27.64 30.87
N ILE A 731 46.06 28.61 31.30
CA ILE A 731 46.30 29.43 32.49
C ILE A 731 45.20 29.08 33.51
N ILE A 732 45.55 28.36 34.55
CA ILE A 732 44.65 28.02 35.66
C ILE A 732 44.64 29.15 36.68
N GLY A 733 43.47 29.59 37.11
CA GLY A 733 43.30 30.69 38.03
C GLY A 733 43.83 32.01 37.43
N TYR A 734 43.30 32.38 36.29
CA TYR A 734 43.72 33.55 35.52
C TYR A 734 43.67 34.80 36.36
N ASN A 735 44.78 35.52 36.39
CA ASN A 735 44.91 36.81 37.03
C ASN A 735 45.23 37.89 35.99
N PRO A 736 44.28 38.80 35.69
CA PRO A 736 44.44 39.82 34.64
C PRO A 736 45.70 40.68 34.83
N ALA A 737 46.09 40.96 36.07
CA ALA A 737 47.28 41.79 36.38
C ALA A 737 48.59 41.13 35.90
N LEU A 738 48.59 39.87 35.54
CA LEU A 738 49.78 39.12 35.12
C LEU A 738 49.85 38.93 33.60
N LEU A 739 48.75 39.25 32.85
CA LEU A 739 48.73 39.14 31.43
C LEU A 739 49.21 40.44 30.77
N GLN A 740 50.26 40.34 29.98
CA GLN A 740 50.90 41.53 29.37
C GLN A 740 51.25 41.27 27.90
N ILE A 741 51.10 42.31 27.08
CA ILE A 741 51.65 42.34 25.73
C ILE A 741 52.89 43.20 25.73
N LYS A 742 53.94 42.70 25.09
CA LYS A 742 55.20 43.44 24.88
C LYS A 742 55.24 43.88 23.43
N PHE A 743 55.38 45.18 23.19
CA PHE A 743 55.52 45.77 21.87
C PHE A 743 56.96 45.70 21.37
N THR A 744 57.20 44.90 20.35
CA THR A 744 58.55 44.69 19.74
C THR A 744 58.70 45.39 18.39
N ASP A 745 57.59 45.86 17.82
CA ASP A 745 57.54 46.67 16.60
C ASP A 745 56.52 47.80 16.73
N VAL A 746 56.95 49.05 16.64
CA VAL A 746 56.10 50.25 16.83
C VAL A 746 55.42 50.70 15.51
N ASN A 747 55.74 50.04 14.39
CA ASN A 747 55.10 50.29 13.10
C ASN A 747 53.87 49.38 12.86
N GLU A 748 53.58 48.45 13.75
CA GLU A 748 52.38 47.64 13.70
C GLU A 748 51.17 48.49 14.10
N VAL A 749 50.10 48.40 13.33
CA VAL A 749 48.86 49.15 13.52
C VAL A 749 47.78 48.32 14.23
N ILE A 750 48.02 47.04 14.31
CA ILE A 750 47.09 46.09 14.92
C ILE A 750 47.85 44.87 15.41
N THR A 751 47.46 44.40 16.58
CA THR A 751 47.92 43.11 17.14
C THR A 751 46.75 42.36 17.71
N SER A 752 46.74 41.02 17.56
CA SER A 752 45.67 40.20 18.10
C SER A 752 46.19 38.84 18.51
N PHE A 753 45.46 38.25 19.47
CA PHE A 753 45.60 36.85 19.86
C PHE A 753 44.21 36.28 20.12
N THR A 754 44.09 34.97 20.21
CA THR A 754 42.83 34.30 20.49
C THR A 754 42.90 33.56 21.81
N TYR A 755 41.73 33.49 22.50
CA TYR A 755 41.58 32.82 23.78
C TYR A 755 40.26 32.16 23.93
N ALA A 756 40.24 31.12 24.73
CA ALA A 756 39.02 30.39 25.07
C ALA A 756 38.97 30.14 26.56
N PHE A 757 37.88 30.49 27.21
CA PHE A 757 37.66 30.08 28.59
C PHE A 757 37.39 28.60 28.69
N ILE A 758 37.78 28.02 29.79
CA ILE A 758 37.50 26.62 30.14
C ILE A 758 36.66 26.74 31.44
N ASP A 759 35.48 26.14 31.40
CA ASP A 759 34.52 26.14 32.49
C ASP A 759 34.94 25.26 33.68
N ALA A 760 34.11 25.16 34.68
CA ALA A 760 34.35 24.33 35.85
C ALA A 760 34.28 22.84 35.54
N ALA A 761 33.54 22.46 34.53
CA ALA A 761 33.45 21.08 33.97
C ALA A 761 34.70 20.64 33.20
N GLY A 762 35.53 21.58 32.76
CA GLY A 762 36.75 21.36 32.01
C GLY A 762 36.57 21.42 30.51
N GLU A 763 35.44 21.91 30.01
CA GLU A 763 35.18 22.10 28.60
C GLU A 763 35.66 23.48 28.13
N GLU A 764 36.20 23.53 26.93
CA GLU A 764 36.79 24.72 26.34
C GLU A 764 35.82 25.29 25.30
N ASP A 765 35.68 26.64 25.30
CA ASP A 765 34.93 27.36 24.26
C ASP A 765 35.42 26.93 22.88
N PRO A 766 34.57 26.25 22.05
CA PRO A 766 34.96 25.76 20.71
C PRO A 766 35.18 26.91 19.71
N THR A 767 34.79 28.11 20.07
CA THR A 767 34.87 29.34 19.23
C THR A 767 35.75 30.40 19.87
N PRO A 768 37.07 30.21 19.94
CA PRO A 768 37.97 31.11 20.64
C PRO A 768 37.75 32.56 20.25
N ALA A 769 37.63 33.43 21.27
CA ALA A 769 37.47 34.87 21.09
C ALA A 769 38.77 35.53 20.65
N THR A 770 38.64 36.58 19.88
CA THR A 770 39.78 37.39 19.45
C THR A 770 39.92 38.60 20.37
N TYR A 771 41.11 38.76 20.92
CA TYR A 771 41.51 39.97 21.62
C TYR A 771 42.35 40.83 20.65
N THR A 772 41.86 42.03 20.33
CA THR A 772 42.47 42.92 19.35
C THR A 772 42.85 44.23 19.99
N ILE A 773 44.07 44.67 19.67
CA ILE A 773 44.56 45.99 20.07
C ILE A 773 44.94 46.72 18.77
N ASN A 774 44.22 47.80 18.46
CA ASN A 774 44.55 48.72 17.37
C ASN A 774 45.44 49.80 17.91
N MET A 775 46.45 50.19 17.17
CA MET A 775 47.39 51.25 17.51
C MET A 775 47.17 52.42 16.56
N SER A 776 46.91 53.61 17.10
CA SER A 776 46.61 54.78 16.30
C SER A 776 47.87 55.29 15.61
N VAL A 777 47.83 55.45 14.34
CA VAL A 777 48.81 56.24 13.54
C VAL A 777 48.08 57.53 13.15
N ASP A 778 48.79 58.68 13.20
CA ASP A 778 48.21 59.95 12.80
C ASP A 778 48.00 60.01 11.27
N LEU A 779 46.85 59.64 10.79
CA LEU A 779 46.45 59.80 9.38
C LEU A 779 45.78 61.16 9.16
N SER A 780 46.17 61.85 8.14
CA SER A 780 45.74 63.23 7.81
C SER A 780 44.30 63.31 7.23
N SER A 781 43.62 62.25 6.98
CA SER A 781 42.20 62.21 6.60
C SER A 781 41.43 61.12 7.38
N THR A 782 40.24 61.46 7.87
CA THR A 782 39.49 60.56 8.77
C THR A 782 38.16 60.09 8.15
N LEU A 783 37.88 58.81 8.33
CA LEU A 783 36.59 58.20 8.06
C LEU A 783 35.76 58.20 9.38
N SER A 784 34.55 58.75 9.32
CA SER A 784 33.73 58.80 10.56
C SER A 784 32.71 57.67 10.65
N SER A 785 32.33 57.05 9.55
CA SER A 785 31.41 55.92 9.51
C SER A 785 31.53 55.12 8.22
N PHE A 786 31.36 53.80 8.33
CA PHE A 786 31.14 52.91 7.23
C PHE A 786 30.04 51.91 7.61
N THR A 787 28.92 51.92 6.88
CA THR A 787 27.73 51.14 7.16
C THR A 787 27.16 50.53 5.90
N GLY A 788 26.34 49.50 6.03
CA GLY A 788 25.69 48.87 4.87
C GLY A 788 24.32 48.30 5.20
N GLN A 789 23.51 48.12 4.14
CA GLN A 789 22.23 47.44 4.23
C GLN A 789 21.90 46.71 2.95
N THR A 790 21.21 45.58 3.02
CA THR A 790 20.72 44.86 1.84
C THR A 790 19.46 45.54 1.31
N THR A 791 19.39 45.79 0.01
CA THR A 791 18.26 46.42 -0.68
C THR A 791 17.87 45.59 -1.91
N ASP A 792 16.70 45.88 -2.52
CA ASP A 792 16.27 45.22 -3.74
C ASP A 792 17.22 45.50 -4.94
N ALA A 793 17.99 46.56 -4.88
CA ALA A 793 18.96 46.93 -5.91
C ALA A 793 20.36 46.31 -5.69
N GLY A 794 20.58 45.58 -4.61
CA GLY A 794 21.87 45.04 -4.18
C GLY A 794 22.24 45.46 -2.78
N ASN A 795 23.50 45.20 -2.39
CA ASN A 795 24.02 45.61 -1.11
C ASN A 795 24.49 47.06 -1.17
N MET A 796 23.79 47.93 -0.45
CA MET A 796 24.10 49.39 -0.40
C MET A 796 25.06 49.67 0.75
N LEU A 797 26.15 50.33 0.48
CA LEU A 797 27.21 50.72 1.42
C LEU A 797 27.35 52.24 1.46
N ASN A 798 27.38 52.79 2.67
CA ASN A 798 27.46 54.22 2.88
C ASN A 798 28.65 54.53 3.77
N TRP A 799 29.37 55.60 3.52
CA TRP A 799 30.39 56.10 4.40
C TRP A 799 30.40 57.62 4.43
N THR A 800 30.96 58.15 5.51
CA THR A 800 31.14 59.57 5.73
C THR A 800 32.63 59.88 5.98
N SER A 801 33.16 60.79 5.25
CA SER A 801 34.55 61.22 5.35
C SER A 801 34.68 62.71 5.75
N TYR A 802 35.83 63.09 6.33
CA TYR A 802 36.17 64.44 6.65
C TYR A 802 37.53 64.81 6.05
N ASP A 803 37.72 66.07 5.70
CA ASP A 803 38.99 66.62 5.23
C ASP A 803 39.54 65.91 3.96
N GLU A 804 38.66 65.52 3.04
CA GLU A 804 39.03 64.93 1.77
C GLU A 804 39.85 65.91 0.92
N THR A 805 40.91 65.43 0.37
CA THR A 805 41.64 66.13 -0.70
C THR A 805 41.27 65.54 -2.06
N SER A 806 41.61 66.23 -3.16
CA SER A 806 41.45 65.70 -4.52
C SER A 806 42.33 64.47 -4.82
N ALA A 807 43.30 64.21 -3.97
CA ALA A 807 44.18 63.03 -4.06
C ALA A 807 43.62 61.81 -3.27
N THR A 808 42.61 62.01 -2.36
CA THR A 808 41.99 60.95 -1.61
C THR A 808 41.25 59.97 -2.53
N ARG A 809 41.45 58.69 -2.36
CA ARG A 809 40.77 57.65 -3.10
C ARG A 809 40.20 56.60 -2.18
N PHE A 810 38.94 56.24 -2.38
CA PHE A 810 38.25 55.19 -1.65
C PHE A 810 38.10 53.94 -2.53
N THR A 811 38.57 52.80 -2.06
CA THR A 811 38.44 51.53 -2.75
C THR A 811 37.53 50.60 -1.96
N MET A 812 36.37 50.32 -2.54
CA MET A 812 35.45 49.34 -1.96
C MET A 812 35.95 47.93 -2.22
N GLN A 813 36.09 47.17 -1.14
CA GLN A 813 36.57 45.81 -1.22
C GLN A 813 35.50 44.85 -0.68
N ARG A 814 35.39 43.63 -1.28
CA ARG A 814 34.46 42.56 -0.86
C ARG A 814 35.24 41.27 -0.64
N SER A 815 34.80 40.50 0.32
CA SER A 815 35.36 39.18 0.65
C SER A 815 34.22 38.14 0.91
N PRO A 816 34.38 36.86 0.54
CA PRO A 816 33.50 35.77 0.92
C PRO A 816 33.78 35.19 2.31
N ASP A 817 34.96 35.46 2.90
CA ASP A 817 35.48 34.84 4.12
C ASP A 817 35.91 35.85 5.21
N GLY A 818 35.75 37.14 4.93
CA GLY A 818 36.18 38.22 5.83
C GLY A 818 37.69 38.41 5.92
N VAL A 819 38.50 37.64 5.24
CA VAL A 819 39.95 37.62 5.29
C VAL A 819 40.55 38.08 3.95
N ASN A 820 40.14 37.45 2.84
CA ASN A 820 40.68 37.71 1.51
C ASN A 820 39.80 38.72 0.75
N PHE A 821 40.17 39.97 0.77
CA PHE A 821 39.39 41.06 0.17
C PHE A 821 39.81 41.35 -1.25
N THR A 822 38.85 41.56 -2.15
CA THR A 822 39.04 41.95 -3.54
C THR A 822 38.34 43.27 -3.82
N ALA A 823 39.05 44.20 -4.46
CA ALA A 823 38.47 45.48 -4.86
C ALA A 823 37.35 45.31 -5.88
N ILE A 824 36.18 45.91 -5.59
CA ILE A 824 34.99 45.88 -6.46
C ILE A 824 34.63 47.25 -7.06
N ALA A 825 35.07 48.33 -6.45
CA ALA A 825 34.88 49.67 -6.95
C ALA A 825 35.91 50.64 -6.39
N SER A 826 36.10 51.79 -7.07
CA SER A 826 36.93 52.88 -6.58
C SER A 826 36.20 54.19 -6.79
N VAL A 827 36.19 55.05 -5.74
CA VAL A 827 35.56 56.36 -5.72
C VAL A 827 36.62 57.43 -5.39
N ALA A 828 36.72 58.46 -6.17
CA ALA A 828 37.63 59.57 -5.90
C ALA A 828 37.05 60.54 -4.84
N GLY A 829 37.90 61.09 -3.97
CA GLY A 829 37.51 62.14 -3.09
C GLY A 829 37.06 63.41 -3.81
N THR A 830 36.18 64.18 -3.18
CA THR A 830 35.63 65.44 -3.70
C THR A 830 36.55 66.64 -3.64
N GLY A 831 37.57 66.60 -2.76
CA GLY A 831 38.60 67.63 -2.59
C GLY A 831 38.14 68.96 -1.97
N ASN A 832 37.04 68.98 -1.23
CA ASN A 832 36.49 70.22 -0.69
C ASN A 832 36.63 70.43 0.82
N GLY A 833 37.38 69.58 1.55
CA GLY A 833 37.70 69.71 2.95
C GLY A 833 36.52 69.70 3.91
N ALA A 834 35.31 69.32 3.43
CA ALA A 834 34.09 69.28 4.22
C ALA A 834 33.70 67.84 4.49
N THR A 835 32.71 67.66 5.37
CA THR A 835 32.06 66.33 5.56
C THR A 835 31.38 65.91 4.30
N VAL A 836 31.72 64.73 3.75
CA VAL A 836 31.15 64.16 2.54
C VAL A 836 30.55 62.79 2.77
N ASN A 837 29.31 62.63 2.35
CA ASN A 837 28.62 61.32 2.38
C ASN A 837 28.70 60.65 1.02
N HIS A 838 29.13 59.44 1.02
CA HIS A 838 29.25 58.60 -0.14
C HIS A 838 28.32 57.36 -0.06
N THR A 839 27.86 56.92 -1.23
CA THR A 839 27.05 55.70 -1.33
C THR A 839 27.54 54.89 -2.50
N PHE A 840 27.68 53.59 -2.29
CA PHE A 840 27.96 52.61 -3.34
C PHE A 840 26.97 51.43 -3.22
N ILE A 841 26.49 50.92 -4.37
CA ILE A 841 25.63 49.73 -4.39
C ILE A 841 26.36 48.62 -5.13
N ASP A 842 26.66 47.55 -4.41
CA ASP A 842 27.09 46.29 -5.02
C ASP A 842 25.85 45.60 -5.59
N LYS A 843 25.70 45.64 -6.94
CA LYS A 843 24.53 45.10 -7.63
C LYS A 843 24.59 43.58 -7.81
N ASP A 844 25.74 42.99 -7.67
CA ASP A 844 26.02 41.59 -7.91
C ASP A 844 26.76 40.96 -6.67
N PRO A 845 26.19 41.02 -5.46
CA PRO A 845 26.82 40.41 -4.30
C PRO A 845 26.89 38.90 -4.48
N LEU A 846 27.87 38.24 -3.84
CA LEU A 846 28.04 36.79 -3.92
C LEU A 846 26.79 36.11 -3.39
N PRO A 847 26.12 35.23 -4.19
CA PRO A 847 24.87 34.64 -3.82
C PRO A 847 25.07 33.55 -2.71
N ASN A 848 24.10 33.43 -1.83
CA ASN A 848 24.04 32.38 -0.80
C ASN A 848 25.20 32.35 0.20
N THR A 849 25.85 33.46 0.39
CA THR A 849 26.94 33.61 1.36
C THR A 849 26.89 34.98 1.99
N LEU A 850 27.53 35.10 3.13
CA LEU A 850 27.82 36.40 3.73
C LEU A 850 28.84 37.12 2.84
N ASN A 851 28.56 38.37 2.55
CA ASN A 851 29.49 39.25 1.86
C ASN A 851 30.07 40.22 2.87
N TYR A 852 31.33 40.16 3.07
CA TYR A 852 32.07 41.06 3.96
C TYR A 852 32.60 42.22 3.13
N TYR A 853 32.33 43.46 3.54
CA TYR A 853 32.75 44.68 2.83
C TYR A 853 33.64 45.49 3.76
N ARG A 854 34.72 46.05 3.20
CA ARG A 854 35.49 47.08 3.86
C ARG A 854 35.85 48.18 2.84
N LEU A 855 36.14 49.35 3.36
CA LEU A 855 36.59 50.46 2.58
C LEU A 855 38.08 50.67 2.83
N GLU A 856 38.87 50.65 1.81
CA GLU A 856 40.26 51.10 1.85
C GLU A 856 40.29 52.54 1.33
N TRP A 857 40.96 53.42 2.06
CA TRP A 857 41.19 54.74 1.49
C TRP A 857 42.66 55.13 1.55
N THR A 858 43.09 55.88 0.53
CA THR A 858 44.43 56.43 0.41
C THR A 858 44.33 57.95 0.52
N ASP A 859 45.14 58.57 1.37
CA ASP A 859 45.18 60.00 1.55
C ASP A 859 46.05 60.68 0.47
N GLY A 860 46.18 62.01 0.58
CA GLY A 860 47.00 62.80 -0.36
C GLY A 860 48.51 62.63 -0.19
N ALA A 861 48.98 62.00 0.87
CA ALA A 861 50.34 61.60 1.14
C ALA A 861 50.70 60.20 0.62
N GLY A 862 49.67 59.41 0.29
CA GLY A 862 49.80 58.03 -0.15
C GLY A 862 49.66 56.99 0.94
N ASP A 863 49.30 57.40 2.19
CA ASP A 863 49.05 56.49 3.29
C ASP A 863 47.70 55.78 3.12
N VAL A 864 47.66 54.50 3.46
CA VAL A 864 46.46 53.63 3.29
C VAL A 864 45.90 53.25 4.61
N ALA A 865 44.59 53.37 4.74
CA ALA A 865 43.83 52.91 5.94
C ALA A 865 42.56 52.15 5.53
N TYR A 866 41.96 51.41 6.50
CA TYR A 866 40.80 50.58 6.29
C TYR A 866 39.69 50.89 7.27
N SER A 867 38.42 50.74 6.79
CA SER A 867 37.23 50.83 7.64
C SER A 867 37.01 49.57 8.44
N ASN A 868 36.07 49.62 9.38
CA ASN A 868 35.41 48.42 9.92
C ASN A 868 34.84 47.55 8.79
N ILE A 869 34.71 46.27 9.06
CA ILE A 869 34.05 45.32 8.12
C ILE A 869 32.54 45.36 8.32
N VAL A 870 31.79 45.46 7.21
CA VAL A 870 30.35 45.39 7.18
C VAL A 870 29.95 44.08 6.53
N THR A 871 29.10 43.29 7.20
CA THR A 871 28.64 41.99 6.70
C THR A 871 27.19 42.05 6.26
N LEU A 872 26.91 41.63 5.04
CA LEU A 872 25.59 41.66 4.40
C LEU A 872 25.32 40.35 3.68
N ASN A 873 24.05 39.94 3.62
CA ASN A 873 23.64 38.75 2.88
C ASN A 873 23.65 38.95 1.35
N GLY A 874 24.05 37.94 0.62
CA GLY A 874 23.89 37.92 -0.84
C GLY A 874 22.43 37.68 -1.26
N SER A 875 22.04 38.11 -2.46
CA SER A 875 20.68 38.01 -2.98
C SER A 875 20.21 36.55 -3.19
N SER A 876 18.92 36.38 -3.05
CA SER A 876 18.19 35.09 -2.96
C SER A 876 18.29 34.18 -4.19
N VAL A 877 18.24 32.90 -3.90
CA VAL A 877 18.24 31.69 -4.75
C VAL A 877 16.96 31.58 -5.59
N SER A 878 17.07 30.87 -6.72
CA SER A 878 15.90 30.36 -7.42
C SER A 878 15.09 29.43 -6.53
N THR A 879 13.79 29.66 -6.43
CA THR A 879 12.90 28.83 -5.61
C THR A 879 11.80 28.23 -6.46
N PHE A 880 11.67 26.89 -6.41
CA PHE A 880 10.54 26.21 -7.00
C PHE A 880 9.37 26.24 -6.00
N LEU A 881 8.44 27.14 -6.20
CA LEU A 881 7.36 27.43 -5.25
C LEU A 881 6.25 26.39 -5.23
N GLY A 882 5.84 25.86 -6.39
CA GLY A 882 4.77 24.88 -6.40
C GLY A 882 4.26 24.44 -7.76
N LEU A 883 3.28 23.53 -7.70
CA LEU A 883 2.50 23.01 -8.83
C LEU A 883 1.02 23.26 -8.56
N VAL A 884 0.31 23.91 -9.47
CA VAL A 884 -1.11 24.24 -9.32
C VAL A 884 -1.85 24.03 -10.65
N PRO A 885 -2.96 23.27 -10.68
CA PRO A 885 -3.45 22.40 -9.60
C PRO A 885 -2.57 21.15 -9.42
N ASN A 886 -2.50 20.64 -8.22
CA ASN A 886 -1.96 19.31 -7.95
C ASN A 886 -2.81 18.68 -6.83
N PRO A 887 -3.64 17.68 -7.12
CA PRO A 887 -3.73 16.92 -8.38
C PRO A 887 -4.18 17.72 -9.61
N PHE A 888 -3.68 17.32 -10.78
CA PHE A 888 -4.00 17.93 -12.07
C PHE A 888 -4.85 17.00 -12.96
N ARG A 889 -5.43 17.55 -14.05
CA ARG A 889 -6.16 16.77 -15.07
C ARG A 889 -5.55 16.97 -16.47
N ASP A 890 -5.69 18.15 -17.01
CA ASP A 890 -5.32 18.44 -18.39
C ASP A 890 -4.06 19.29 -18.51
N GLU A 891 -3.74 20.02 -17.44
CA GLU A 891 -2.61 20.91 -17.36
C GLU A 891 -2.14 21.11 -15.92
N VAL A 892 -0.91 21.55 -15.77
CA VAL A 892 -0.33 21.96 -14.48
C VAL A 892 0.54 23.19 -14.67
N THR A 893 0.40 24.15 -13.80
CA THR A 893 1.22 25.36 -13.77
C THR A 893 2.36 25.21 -12.77
N VAL A 894 3.57 25.45 -13.21
CA VAL A 894 4.77 25.50 -12.40
C VAL A 894 4.99 26.95 -11.93
N GLN A 895 4.98 27.15 -10.62
CA GLN A 895 5.32 28.44 -10.01
C GLN A 895 6.79 28.46 -9.59
N LEU A 896 7.56 29.42 -10.11
CA LEU A 896 9.00 29.49 -9.93
C LEU A 896 9.44 30.93 -9.73
N THR A 897 10.34 31.17 -8.79
CA THR A 897 11.00 32.48 -8.62
C THR A 897 12.45 32.39 -9.10
N LEU A 898 12.85 33.29 -9.96
CA LEU A 898 14.19 33.34 -10.50
C LEU A 898 14.94 34.60 -10.04
N PRO A 899 16.23 34.49 -9.72
CA PRO A 899 17.06 35.65 -9.35
C PRO A 899 17.43 36.53 -10.55
N GLN A 900 17.41 35.96 -11.73
CA GLN A 900 17.76 36.62 -13.01
C GLN A 900 16.93 36.03 -14.15
N THR A 901 16.99 36.68 -15.32
CA THR A 901 16.38 36.17 -16.55
C THR A 901 17.25 35.04 -17.12
N GLU A 902 16.69 33.83 -17.18
CA GLU A 902 17.42 32.64 -17.61
C GLU A 902 16.52 31.59 -18.27
N PRO A 903 17.07 30.67 -19.08
CA PRO A 903 16.29 29.62 -19.71
C PRO A 903 15.87 28.57 -18.68
N VAL A 904 14.59 28.15 -18.76
CA VAL A 904 13.98 27.16 -17.91
C VAL A 904 13.45 26.03 -18.78
N ALA A 905 13.84 24.79 -18.50
CA ALA A 905 13.24 23.63 -19.12
C ALA A 905 12.33 22.91 -18.10
N VAL A 906 11.05 22.74 -18.42
CA VAL A 906 10.12 21.97 -17.61
C VAL A 906 9.87 20.63 -18.28
N ARG A 907 10.08 19.55 -17.56
CA ARG A 907 9.93 18.17 -18.01
C ARG A 907 8.89 17.42 -17.20
N VAL A 908 8.05 16.66 -17.87
CA VAL A 908 7.09 15.74 -17.25
C VAL A 908 7.61 14.33 -17.44
N LEU A 909 7.83 13.63 -16.35
CA LEU A 909 8.35 12.27 -16.32
C LEU A 909 7.30 11.32 -15.74
N ASP A 910 7.25 10.09 -16.21
CA ASP A 910 6.44 9.03 -15.60
C ASP A 910 7.07 8.51 -14.29
N SER A 911 6.40 7.58 -13.64
CA SER A 911 6.88 6.99 -12.38
C SER A 911 8.20 6.20 -12.50
N ARG A 912 8.62 5.87 -13.72
CA ARG A 912 9.90 5.20 -14.03
C ARG A 912 10.98 6.18 -14.48
N GLY A 913 10.67 7.48 -14.51
CA GLY A 913 11.59 8.54 -14.93
C GLY A 913 11.68 8.75 -16.46
N MET A 914 10.78 8.14 -17.23
CA MET A 914 10.75 8.34 -18.68
C MET A 914 10.16 9.71 -19.02
N LEU A 915 10.81 10.43 -19.91
CA LEU A 915 10.36 11.75 -20.35
C LEU A 915 9.12 11.63 -21.25
N LEU A 916 8.03 12.24 -20.82
CA LEU A 916 6.77 12.29 -21.56
C LEU A 916 6.56 13.60 -22.29
N ARG A 917 7.00 14.70 -21.70
CA ARG A 917 6.87 16.05 -22.27
C ARG A 917 8.00 16.96 -21.78
N GLN A 918 8.41 17.90 -22.63
CA GLN A 918 9.33 18.96 -22.25
C GLN A 918 8.88 20.27 -22.88
N ILE A 919 8.97 21.36 -22.10
CA ILE A 919 8.77 22.74 -22.56
C ILE A 919 10.02 23.53 -22.25
N GLN A 920 10.38 24.43 -23.17
CA GLN A 920 11.39 25.43 -22.94
C GLN A 920 10.69 26.78 -22.70
N TYR A 921 11.13 27.49 -21.72
CA TYR A 921 10.57 28.76 -21.29
C TYR A 921 11.71 29.74 -20.99
N GLN A 922 11.56 30.98 -21.41
CA GLN A 922 12.52 32.03 -21.02
C GLN A 922 11.97 32.68 -19.75
N GLY A 923 12.49 32.25 -18.60
CA GLY A 923 12.12 32.84 -17.34
C GLY A 923 12.65 34.26 -17.17
N VAL A 924 11.85 35.09 -16.51
CA VAL A 924 12.26 36.49 -16.17
C VAL A 924 12.59 36.55 -14.68
N LYS A 925 13.41 37.53 -14.30
CA LYS A 925 13.72 37.79 -12.88
C LYS A 925 12.41 38.00 -12.08
N GLY A 926 12.26 37.32 -10.93
CA GLY A 926 11.08 37.36 -10.12
C GLY A 926 10.17 36.13 -10.32
N SER A 927 8.90 36.27 -9.98
CA SER A 927 7.94 35.17 -10.09
C SER A 927 7.57 34.85 -11.52
N ASN A 928 7.63 33.57 -11.88
CA ASN A 928 7.26 33.01 -13.16
C ASN A 928 6.14 31.98 -12.96
N SER A 929 5.18 31.96 -13.90
CA SER A 929 4.09 30.99 -13.94
C SER A 929 4.14 30.29 -15.29
N ILE A 930 4.55 29.03 -15.31
CA ILE A 930 4.80 28.27 -16.54
C ILE A 930 3.73 27.20 -16.68
N GLU A 931 2.88 27.35 -17.69
CA GLU A 931 1.82 26.38 -17.97
C GLU A 931 2.35 25.18 -18.75
N VAL A 932 2.05 23.99 -18.26
CA VAL A 932 2.35 22.71 -18.90
C VAL A 932 1.04 22.08 -19.36
N ASN A 933 0.67 22.37 -20.61
CA ASN A 933 -0.58 21.94 -21.24
C ASN A 933 -0.43 20.60 -21.98
N GLY A 934 -1.55 19.99 -22.39
CA GLY A 934 -1.59 18.79 -23.21
C GLY A 934 -1.28 17.52 -22.44
N LEU A 935 -1.71 17.46 -21.18
CA LEU A 935 -1.58 16.31 -20.28
C LEU A 935 -2.86 15.48 -20.20
N SER A 936 -3.90 15.82 -20.96
CA SER A 936 -5.22 15.19 -20.96
C SER A 936 -5.22 13.69 -21.33
N ASN A 937 -4.21 13.21 -22.05
CA ASN A 937 -4.09 11.82 -22.48
C ASN A 937 -3.22 10.96 -21.53
N LEU A 938 -2.75 11.54 -20.42
CA LEU A 938 -1.93 10.80 -19.47
C LEU A 938 -2.84 9.95 -18.56
N PRO A 939 -2.50 8.67 -18.31
CA PRO A 939 -3.23 7.83 -17.37
C PRO A 939 -3.27 8.39 -15.95
N VAL A 940 -4.27 8.00 -15.17
CA VAL A 940 -4.29 8.27 -13.72
C VAL A 940 -3.06 7.63 -13.08
N SER A 941 -2.14 8.44 -12.63
CA SER A 941 -0.87 7.99 -12.07
C SER A 941 -0.12 9.13 -11.37
N ILE A 942 1.04 8.76 -10.83
CA ILE A 942 2.03 9.68 -10.29
C ILE A 942 2.99 10.08 -11.41
N TYR A 943 3.25 11.38 -11.51
CA TYR A 943 4.21 11.97 -12.42
C TYR A 943 5.22 12.82 -11.64
N PHE A 944 6.35 13.09 -12.25
CA PHE A 944 7.35 14.00 -11.70
C PHE A 944 7.53 15.18 -12.64
N ILE A 945 7.37 16.37 -12.10
CA ILE A 945 7.65 17.61 -12.82
C ILE A 945 9.06 18.04 -12.42
N GLN A 946 9.95 18.00 -13.39
CA GLN A 946 11.35 18.41 -13.25
C GLN A 946 11.52 19.80 -13.90
N VAL A 947 12.03 20.74 -13.10
CA VAL A 947 12.39 22.10 -13.57
C VAL A 947 13.90 22.17 -13.59
N VAL A 948 14.46 22.36 -14.78
CA VAL A 948 15.90 22.39 -15.02
C VAL A 948 16.30 23.84 -15.35
N LEU A 949 17.16 24.38 -14.54
CA LEU A 949 17.85 25.67 -14.72
C LEU A 949 19.31 25.40 -15.10
N PRO A 950 20.06 26.38 -15.55
CA PRO A 950 21.46 26.23 -15.95
C PRO A 950 22.36 25.63 -14.85
N ASP A 951 22.11 25.95 -13.61
CA ASP A 951 22.95 25.60 -12.45
C ASP A 951 22.28 24.66 -11.46
N GLN A 952 20.98 24.42 -11.58
CA GLN A 952 20.25 23.61 -10.62
C GLN A 952 19.00 22.93 -11.23
N THR A 953 18.53 21.90 -10.56
CA THR A 953 17.33 21.16 -10.98
C THR A 953 16.44 20.88 -9.79
N PHE A 954 15.15 21.16 -9.96
CA PHE A 954 14.10 20.84 -8.98
C PHE A 954 13.22 19.72 -9.50
N VAL A 955 12.72 18.89 -8.59
CA VAL A 955 11.74 17.84 -8.93
C VAL A 955 10.60 17.87 -7.93
N LYS A 956 9.37 17.88 -8.42
CA LYS A 956 8.15 17.78 -7.60
C LYS A 956 7.24 16.68 -8.13
N LYS A 957 6.61 15.99 -7.19
CA LYS A 957 5.61 14.96 -7.48
C LYS A 957 4.28 15.60 -7.84
N ALA A 958 3.66 15.14 -8.90
CA ALA A 958 2.36 15.56 -9.37
C ALA A 958 1.43 14.34 -9.52
N PHE A 959 0.17 14.52 -9.23
CA PHE A 959 -0.84 13.48 -9.33
C PHE A 959 -1.81 13.82 -10.44
N ASN A 960 -1.99 12.90 -11.39
CA ASN A 960 -3.08 13.01 -12.35
C ASN A 960 -4.31 12.29 -11.81
N THR A 961 -5.42 13.00 -11.75
CA THR A 961 -6.74 12.49 -11.36
C THR A 961 -7.71 12.80 -12.49
N ARG A 962 -8.12 11.81 -13.24
CA ARG A 962 -9.25 11.97 -14.17
C ARG A 962 -10.57 11.90 -13.45
#